data_4259ab8c02232a3e7783def0154ccb20
#
_entry.id   4259ab8c02232a3e7783def0154ccb20
#
_cell.length_a   1.000
_cell.length_b   1.000
_cell.length_c   1.000
_cell.angle_alpha   90.00
_cell.angle_beta   90.00
_cell.angle_gamma   90.00
#
_symmetry.space_group_name_H-M   'P 1'
#
loop_
_entity.id
_entity.type
_entity.pdbx_description
1 polymer ?
#
loop_
_entity_poly.entity_id
_entity_poly.type
_entity_poly.pdbx_seq_one_letter_code
_entity_poly.pdbx_strand_id
1 'polypeptide(L)'
;MSEHRRKPPQPQGGGRAAARRGQSGPSAGRRAAPRGATGSPSDYGLGHGSGSEEQSYGGRAESRRAPQRGPGGRRRAAEPAGGRRGGPAGPGRGRGRGASDRKRLIDYPRADKYGWQRWVPSWKLVAGLFVGFMGSLVAVAGIGYAMVGIPKIDETAEAQNNVYYWKDGSQMVATGGEANRQIIDLSQIPEDMRWAVISQENKTFYEDSGIDPKGIGRAVFNMARGGQTQGGSTITQQYVKNAMLNDQSQTISRKFKEIFVSIKVGAKLDKNTIMAGYLNSAYYGRNAYGIQAAARAYFEKDAVDLSAGECAFLSAMLKGATYYDPAGASTIDPVNATPDKNRKRALLQMQDTLDKMVEYGHLDPAKRAKYITLPKWKNPRSNTDLKGQIGYLVDLANGYLVSNSKETGITQNDLQQGGYSIYTTFDRNKVNQLEEAVKKVRKDNIKPKERPEKDTHVQFGGASVDPTTGAIRAVYGGEDATKHFTNNADQTGAQVGSTFKPFVLAAAMTWGVRDPDLGSSQAQDERTIVSPKSLFSGQNKLKIRNYDRTIWKDEKGKEWLQTNDGNVSLGTPPEFKIDLREAMRESVNSAFVQLGQDVGLDKVKEAAMSAGLREDSLTGSGFPSFSIGISDPSAIRMAGAYATFAASGKQRDPYSVEKVTSEKGQIFTHKTESEQAFTSKVADNVTDVLKTVVEKGTGTNAQLPGREVAGKTGTTDGNKSAWFVGYTPQLSTAVTMFRLDDDESNKNRAFLEMFGTGGQEKIHGASFPAQIWHDYMAEALKGQPAKSFPEPEPIGEIVNAEPSPSPTPSATESEEPEPSPTPTPSQPVVLPSPSQSETCNRFFGCEEDSGGTNSGATDGGSGGETSPSPSDSETEDTSRGNQNGGGFFGGSTG
;
A
#
# COMPACT_ATOMS: atom_id res chain seq x y z
N MET A 1 -19.11 63.15 -5.81
CA MET A 1 -18.02 64.06 -6.07
C MET A 1 -16.83 63.21 -6.40
N SER A 2 -16.61 63.10 -7.69
CA SER A 2 -15.41 63.18 -8.55
C SER A 2 -14.24 62.34 -8.12
N GLU A 3 -14.02 61.20 -8.85
CA GLU A 3 -13.15 61.02 -10.02
C GLU A 3 -11.67 61.34 -9.75
N HIS A 4 -10.81 60.29 -9.87
CA HIS A 4 -9.78 60.27 -10.89
C HIS A 4 -9.12 58.89 -11.06
N ARG A 5 -9.25 58.33 -12.25
CA ARG A 5 -8.48 57.22 -12.87
C ARG A 5 -7.00 57.59 -13.02
N ARG A 6 -6.11 56.58 -12.91
CA ARG A 6 -4.93 56.46 -13.80
C ARG A 6 -4.51 55.00 -13.96
N LYS A 7 -4.42 54.57 -15.23
CA LYS A 7 -3.84 53.31 -15.72
C LYS A 7 -2.30 53.47 -15.87
N PRO A 8 -1.52 52.37 -15.81
CA PRO A 8 -0.10 52.36 -16.13
C PRO A 8 0.15 52.05 -17.62
N PRO A 9 1.36 52.44 -18.18
CA PRO A 9 1.69 52.24 -19.58
C PRO A 9 2.47 50.95 -19.86
N GLN A 10 2.24 50.39 -21.05
CA GLN A 10 3.04 49.39 -21.73
C GLN A 10 4.27 49.96 -22.40
N PRO A 11 5.33 49.20 -22.67
CA PRO A 11 6.32 49.51 -23.69
C PRO A 11 6.20 48.67 -24.95
N GLN A 12 6.15 49.26 -26.09
CA GLN A 12 6.52 48.82 -27.44
C GLN A 12 8.05 48.74 -27.52
N GLY A 13 8.77 47.95 -28.31
CA GLY A 13 8.55 47.39 -29.60
C GLY A 13 9.81 47.57 -30.44
N GLY A 14 10.13 46.59 -31.30
CA GLY A 14 10.97 46.79 -32.51
C GLY A 14 12.45 46.34 -32.31
N GLY A 15 13.02 45.53 -33.17
CA GLY A 15 13.13 45.40 -34.56
C GLY A 15 14.27 44.48 -34.99
N ARG A 16 14.01 43.64 -35.94
CA ARG A 16 14.70 43.19 -37.17
C ARG A 16 16.23 43.31 -37.33
N ALA A 17 16.87 42.22 -37.75
CA ALA A 17 17.45 41.88 -39.08
C ALA A 17 18.72 41.03 -38.89
N ALA A 18 18.86 39.93 -39.47
CA ALA A 18 19.17 39.46 -40.85
C ALA A 18 20.64 39.02 -41.02
N ALA A 19 20.78 37.73 -41.34
CA ALA A 19 21.56 37.12 -42.41
C ALA A 19 23.09 37.23 -42.49
N ARG A 20 23.77 36.07 -42.57
CA ARG A 20 24.55 35.56 -43.73
C ARG A 20 25.52 34.45 -43.34
N ARG A 21 25.33 33.28 -43.96
CA ARG A 21 26.23 32.56 -44.92
C ARG A 21 27.73 32.45 -44.59
N GLY A 22 28.21 31.27 -44.68
CA GLY A 22 29.61 30.90 -44.89
C GLY A 22 29.85 29.39 -44.88
N GLN A 23 29.93 28.87 -46.12
CA GLN A 23 30.37 27.57 -46.54
C GLN A 23 31.86 27.33 -46.26
N SER A 24 32.25 26.06 -45.97
CA SER A 24 33.18 25.28 -46.84
C SER A 24 33.56 23.97 -46.17
N GLY A 25 33.34 22.85 -46.89
CA GLY A 25 34.04 21.58 -46.66
C GLY A 25 35.32 21.54 -47.54
N PRO A 26 35.97 20.41 -47.90
CA PRO A 26 35.73 18.99 -47.64
C PRO A 26 37.05 18.19 -47.38
N SER A 27 37.00 16.91 -47.10
CA SER A 27 37.76 15.77 -47.69
C SER A 27 37.96 14.66 -46.66
N ALA A 28 37.51 13.48 -46.91
CA ALA A 28 37.88 12.31 -47.70
C ALA A 28 38.75 11.28 -46.94
N GLY A 29 38.25 10.05 -46.85
CA GLY A 29 39.03 8.86 -46.54
C GLY A 29 38.19 7.72 -45.92
N ARG A 30 37.47 7.02 -46.66
CA ARG A 30 37.39 5.63 -47.22
C ARG A 30 37.65 4.46 -46.27
N ARG A 31 36.61 3.59 -46.27
CA ARG A 31 36.57 2.09 -46.21
C ARG A 31 36.29 1.54 -44.78
N ALA A 32 35.41 0.59 -44.52
CA ALA A 32 34.53 -0.28 -45.31
C ALA A 32 33.48 -0.86 -44.35
N ALA A 33 32.28 -1.12 -44.85
CA ALA A 33 31.20 -1.87 -44.17
C ALA A 33 31.48 -3.39 -44.19
N PRO A 34 30.76 -4.25 -43.46
CA PRO A 34 29.37 -4.45 -43.72
C PRO A 34 28.44 -4.82 -42.53
N ARG A 35 27.17 -4.50 -42.70
CA ARG A 35 25.93 -5.23 -42.35
C ARG A 35 25.75 -5.71 -40.92
N GLY A 36 24.70 -5.46 -40.23
CA GLY A 36 23.34 -5.22 -40.61
C GLY A 36 22.43 -5.15 -39.40
N ALA A 37 21.24 -4.73 -39.63
CA ALA A 37 20.04 -4.88 -38.85
C ALA A 37 19.71 -3.73 -37.85
N THR A 38 18.99 -2.87 -38.39
CA THR A 38 17.93 -1.97 -37.92
C THR A 38 17.06 -2.55 -36.82
N GLY A 39 16.78 -1.70 -35.82
CA GLY A 39 15.69 -1.92 -34.89
C GLY A 39 15.61 -0.72 -33.97
N SER A 40 14.85 0.27 -34.34
CA SER A 40 14.43 1.39 -33.49
C SER A 40 13.49 0.94 -32.39
N PRO A 41 13.47 1.66 -31.26
CA PRO A 41 12.65 1.30 -30.13
C PRO A 41 11.36 2.10 -30.12
N SER A 42 10.29 1.42 -29.99
CA SER A 42 9.06 1.90 -29.38
C SER A 42 8.37 0.67 -28.88
N ASP A 43 8.16 0.57 -27.54
CA ASP A 43 6.79 0.49 -27.12
C ASP A 43 6.67 0.36 -25.62
N TYR A 44 5.74 1.11 -25.13
CA TYR A 44 5.17 1.01 -23.81
C TYR A 44 4.37 -0.28 -23.68
N GLY A 45 4.94 -1.29 -23.05
CA GLY A 45 4.25 -2.51 -22.67
C GLY A 45 3.81 -2.45 -21.22
N LEU A 46 2.53 -2.27 -20.99
CA LEU A 46 1.89 -2.54 -19.70
C LEU A 46 1.85 -4.07 -19.51
N GLY A 47 2.76 -4.58 -18.70
CA GLY A 47 2.79 -5.98 -18.33
C GLY A 47 2.14 -6.22 -16.98
N HIS A 48 0.99 -6.86 -16.98
CA HIS A 48 0.54 -7.61 -15.81
C HIS A 48 1.24 -8.97 -15.84
N GLY A 49 2.22 -9.12 -14.96
CA GLY A 49 2.84 -10.41 -14.71
C GLY A 49 2.20 -11.06 -13.50
N SER A 50 1.42 -12.08 -13.71
CA SER A 50 1.18 -13.14 -12.74
C SER A 50 2.06 -14.32 -13.15
N GLY A 51 3.24 -14.40 -12.57
CA GLY A 51 4.12 -15.55 -12.69
C GLY A 51 3.91 -16.46 -11.48
N SER A 52 3.33 -17.62 -11.72
CA SER A 52 3.37 -18.74 -10.80
C SER A 52 4.73 -19.42 -10.93
N GLU A 53 5.60 -19.27 -9.95
CA GLU A 53 6.75 -20.14 -9.77
C GLU A 53 6.36 -21.33 -8.90
N GLU A 54 6.33 -22.50 -9.50
CA GLU A 54 6.40 -23.79 -8.79
C GLU A 54 7.84 -23.96 -8.30
N GLN A 55 8.03 -23.95 -6.99
CA GLN A 55 9.25 -24.44 -6.36
C GLN A 55 9.18 -25.94 -6.13
N SER A 56 10.01 -26.65 -6.86
CA SER A 56 10.35 -28.04 -6.60
C SER A 56 11.47 -28.10 -5.58
N TYR A 57 11.21 -28.73 -4.43
CA TYR A 57 12.18 -29.14 -3.41
C TYR A 57 13.03 -30.31 -3.90
N GLY A 58 14.33 -30.26 -3.61
CA GLY A 58 15.17 -31.45 -3.64
C GLY A 58 16.66 -31.19 -3.60
N GLY A 59 17.22 -31.08 -2.42
CA GLY A 59 18.32 -31.77 -1.78
C GLY A 59 19.72 -31.83 -2.42
N ARG A 60 20.60 -31.06 -1.82
CA ARG A 60 22.01 -31.29 -1.39
C ARG A 60 22.94 -32.25 -2.18
N ALA A 61 24.06 -31.65 -2.49
CA ALA A 61 25.43 -31.99 -2.15
C ALA A 61 26.38 -32.36 -3.28
N GLU A 62 27.36 -31.52 -3.36
CA GLU A 62 28.82 -31.68 -3.48
C GLU A 62 29.43 -32.33 -4.73
N SER A 63 30.03 -31.50 -5.46
CA SER A 63 31.46 -31.21 -5.65
C SER A 63 32.32 -32.19 -6.48
N ARG A 64 32.87 -31.62 -7.53
CA ARG A 64 34.28 -31.73 -8.01
C ARG A 64 34.72 -32.86 -8.91
N ARG A 65 35.23 -32.40 -10.05
CA ARG A 65 36.40 -32.83 -10.80
C ARG A 65 36.29 -33.99 -11.82
N ALA A 66 36.38 -33.56 -13.07
CA ALA A 66 37.08 -34.35 -14.12
C ALA A 66 38.59 -34.35 -13.81
N PRO A 67 39.46 -35.16 -14.41
CA PRO A 67 39.47 -35.72 -15.74
C PRO A 67 40.17 -37.09 -15.95
N GLN A 68 40.08 -37.59 -17.20
CA GLN A 68 41.07 -38.36 -17.98
C GLN A 68 41.29 -39.85 -17.83
N ARG A 69 41.06 -40.50 -19.01
CA ARG A 69 41.85 -41.58 -19.67
C ARG A 69 42.05 -42.92 -18.99
N GLY A 70 41.47 -43.91 -19.61
CA GLY A 70 41.81 -45.14 -20.17
C GLY A 70 43.03 -45.95 -19.65
N PRO A 71 43.38 -47.13 -20.14
CA PRO A 71 42.58 -48.27 -20.61
C PRO A 71 43.08 -49.58 -19.94
N GLY A 72 42.34 -50.66 -20.15
CA GLY A 72 43.06 -51.94 -20.01
C GLY A 72 42.53 -52.94 -19.04
N GLY A 73 42.25 -54.12 -19.54
CA GLY A 73 42.68 -55.35 -18.94
C GLY A 73 41.63 -56.28 -18.35
N ARG A 74 41.13 -57.13 -19.21
CA ARG A 74 41.36 -58.61 -19.10
C ARG A 74 40.96 -59.34 -17.79
N ARG A 75 40.09 -60.25 -17.87
CA ARG A 75 40.24 -61.75 -17.74
C ARG A 75 38.98 -62.38 -17.16
N ARG A 76 38.48 -63.31 -17.95
CA ARG A 76 38.40 -64.82 -17.75
C ARG A 76 37.42 -65.27 -16.70
N ALA A 77 36.68 -66.30 -16.84
CA ALA A 77 36.54 -67.52 -17.56
C ALA A 77 35.22 -68.13 -17.07
N ALA A 78 34.52 -69.04 -17.64
CA ALA A 78 34.85 -70.32 -18.19
C ALA A 78 33.62 -70.93 -18.87
N GLU A 79 33.89 -71.59 -19.94
CA GLU A 79 33.09 -72.68 -20.51
C GLU A 79 33.13 -73.93 -19.65
N PRO A 80 32.40 -75.08 -19.91
CA PRO A 80 32.56 -75.79 -21.15
C PRO A 80 31.28 -76.54 -21.69
N ALA A 81 31.24 -76.79 -22.92
CA ALA A 81 31.52 -78.01 -23.73
C ALA A 81 30.38 -78.93 -24.15
N GLY A 82 30.40 -79.22 -25.34
CA GLY A 82 30.21 -80.47 -26.01
C GLY A 82 28.93 -80.64 -26.84
N GLY A 83 28.87 -81.01 -28.03
CA GLY A 83 29.76 -81.60 -28.94
C GLY A 83 29.00 -82.20 -30.18
N ARG A 84 29.64 -82.03 -31.30
CA ARG A 84 29.67 -82.92 -32.48
C ARG A 84 28.48 -83.15 -33.43
N ARG A 85 28.78 -82.72 -34.68
CA ARG A 85 28.83 -83.46 -35.98
C ARG A 85 27.56 -84.02 -36.61
N GLY A 86 27.43 -83.65 -37.90
CA GLY A 86 27.17 -84.52 -39.03
C GLY A 86 26.21 -83.97 -40.08
N GLY A 87 26.74 -83.57 -41.26
CA GLY A 87 25.92 -83.43 -42.44
C GLY A 87 25.83 -84.86 -43.16
N PRO A 88 25.47 -84.96 -44.39
CA PRO A 88 24.66 -84.13 -45.33
C PRO A 88 23.57 -84.95 -46.01
N ALA A 89 22.84 -84.30 -46.89
CA ALA A 89 22.23 -84.81 -48.13
C ALA A 89 20.77 -85.30 -48.13
N GLY A 90 20.03 -84.68 -49.00
CA GLY A 90 19.17 -85.32 -50.00
C GLY A 90 17.67 -85.07 -49.85
N PRO A 91 16.96 -85.04 -50.93
CA PRO A 91 15.73 -84.32 -51.07
C PRO A 91 14.47 -85.15 -50.89
N GLY A 92 13.46 -84.59 -50.30
CA GLY A 92 12.17 -85.23 -50.18
C GLY A 92 11.00 -84.23 -50.27
N ARG A 93 10.30 -84.37 -51.36
CA ARG A 93 8.99 -83.76 -51.59
C ARG A 93 7.97 -84.14 -50.57
N GLY A 94 7.32 -83.14 -49.99
CA GLY A 94 6.15 -83.34 -49.16
C GLY A 94 5.20 -82.12 -49.19
N ARG A 95 4.09 -82.31 -49.95
CA ARG A 95 2.92 -81.44 -49.99
C ARG A 95 2.34 -81.34 -48.58
N GLY A 96 2.18 -80.13 -48.13
CA GLY A 96 1.44 -79.83 -46.87
C GLY A 96 0.78 -78.50 -46.92
N ARG A 97 -0.49 -78.50 -47.03
CA ARG A 97 -1.58 -77.53 -46.90
C ARG A 97 -1.25 -76.17 -46.42
N GLY A 98 -1.70 -75.15 -47.17
CA GLY A 98 -1.73 -73.75 -46.84
C GLY A 98 -2.42 -73.47 -45.49
N ALA A 99 -1.69 -72.82 -44.57
CA ALA A 99 -2.24 -72.11 -43.47
C ALA A 99 -2.68 -70.71 -43.97
N SER A 100 -3.96 -70.45 -43.89
CA SER A 100 -4.55 -69.16 -44.26
C SER A 100 -3.88 -68.04 -43.42
N ASP A 101 -3.25 -67.07 -44.10
CA ASP A 101 -2.79 -65.83 -43.54
C ASP A 101 -4.00 -65.09 -42.96
N ARG A 102 -4.28 -65.34 -41.66
CA ARG A 102 -5.14 -64.43 -40.89
C ARG A 102 -4.40 -63.13 -40.78
N LYS A 103 -4.77 -62.14 -41.61
CA LYS A 103 -4.32 -60.77 -41.49
C LYS A 103 -4.58 -60.28 -40.08
N ARG A 104 -3.51 -60.01 -39.32
CA ARG A 104 -3.61 -59.42 -37.97
C ARG A 104 -4.27 -58.05 -38.08
N LEU A 105 -5.27 -57.81 -37.29
CA LEU A 105 -5.99 -56.52 -37.23
C LEU A 105 -5.02 -55.38 -36.83
N ILE A 106 -4.06 -55.71 -35.98
CA ILE A 106 -2.99 -54.79 -35.53
C ILE A 106 -1.65 -55.44 -35.94
N ASP A 107 -0.97 -54.85 -36.92
CA ASP A 107 0.35 -55.28 -37.37
C ASP A 107 1.43 -54.44 -36.70
N TYR A 108 1.66 -54.73 -35.42
CA TYR A 108 2.72 -54.13 -34.60
C TYR A 108 3.26 -55.16 -33.60
N PRO A 109 4.57 -55.42 -33.51
CA PRO A 109 5.62 -54.91 -34.45
C PRO A 109 5.42 -55.48 -35.84
N ARG A 110 5.73 -54.69 -36.92
CA ARG A 110 5.43 -55.01 -38.26
C ARG A 110 6.10 -56.33 -38.74
N ALA A 111 5.33 -57.25 -39.21
CA ALA A 111 5.82 -58.57 -39.62
C ALA A 111 6.58 -58.56 -40.95
N ASP A 112 6.36 -57.52 -41.80
CA ASP A 112 6.93 -57.37 -43.15
C ASP A 112 8.24 -56.56 -43.19
N LYS A 113 8.75 -56.07 -41.99
CA LYS A 113 9.94 -55.21 -41.89
C LYS A 113 10.99 -55.79 -40.95
N TYR A 114 12.29 -55.43 -41.17
CA TYR A 114 13.42 -55.90 -40.36
C TYR A 114 14.14 -54.72 -39.68
N GLY A 115 14.89 -54.98 -38.63
CA GLY A 115 15.64 -53.99 -37.89
C GLY A 115 14.73 -52.95 -37.20
N TRP A 116 15.18 -51.69 -37.08
CA TRP A 116 14.45 -50.63 -36.42
C TRP A 116 13.10 -50.30 -37.12
N GLN A 117 13.00 -50.52 -38.42
CA GLN A 117 11.76 -50.28 -39.23
C GLN A 117 10.59 -51.19 -38.79
N ARG A 118 10.84 -52.29 -38.09
CA ARG A 118 9.84 -53.19 -37.52
C ARG A 118 9.03 -52.52 -36.41
N TRP A 119 9.68 -51.58 -35.72
CA TRP A 119 9.10 -50.87 -34.58
C TRP A 119 8.43 -49.54 -35.00
N VAL A 120 8.53 -49.12 -36.26
CA VAL A 120 7.82 -47.95 -36.75
C VAL A 120 6.36 -48.31 -36.99
N PRO A 121 5.37 -47.66 -36.31
CA PRO A 121 3.95 -47.95 -36.51
C PRO A 121 3.53 -47.78 -37.96
N SER A 122 2.67 -48.69 -38.47
CA SER A 122 2.10 -48.52 -39.79
C SER A 122 1.19 -47.27 -39.82
N TRP A 123 1.09 -46.62 -41.00
CA TRP A 123 0.21 -45.46 -41.16
C TRP A 123 -1.26 -45.81 -40.79
N LYS A 124 -1.69 -47.08 -41.03
CA LYS A 124 -3.03 -47.56 -40.64
C LYS A 124 -3.20 -47.64 -39.14
N LEU A 125 -2.16 -48.05 -38.39
CA LEU A 125 -2.17 -48.05 -36.94
C LEU A 125 -2.20 -46.61 -36.36
N VAL A 126 -1.39 -45.73 -36.93
CA VAL A 126 -1.37 -44.32 -36.54
C VAL A 126 -2.71 -43.65 -36.82
N ALA A 127 -3.26 -43.89 -38.01
CA ALA A 127 -4.59 -43.38 -38.36
C ALA A 127 -5.70 -43.97 -37.48
N GLY A 128 -5.64 -45.29 -37.20
CA GLY A 128 -6.59 -45.93 -36.29
C GLY A 128 -6.51 -45.38 -34.85
N LEU A 129 -5.31 -45.21 -34.32
CA LEU A 129 -5.09 -44.58 -33.02
C LEU A 129 -5.55 -43.11 -33.02
N PHE A 130 -5.28 -42.39 -34.11
CA PHE A 130 -5.75 -41.01 -34.24
C PHE A 130 -7.29 -40.93 -34.31
N VAL A 131 -7.93 -41.76 -35.07
CA VAL A 131 -9.40 -41.84 -35.14
C VAL A 131 -9.99 -42.30 -33.78
N GLY A 132 -9.38 -43.32 -33.16
CA GLY A 132 -9.78 -43.78 -31.84
C GLY A 132 -9.61 -42.66 -30.75
N PHE A 133 -8.52 -41.97 -30.80
CA PHE A 133 -8.27 -40.84 -29.91
C PHE A 133 -9.27 -39.69 -30.15
N MET A 134 -9.47 -39.30 -31.39
CA MET A 134 -10.47 -38.29 -31.75
C MET A 134 -11.90 -38.74 -31.41
N GLY A 135 -12.23 -40.01 -31.65
CA GLY A 135 -13.52 -40.59 -31.26
C GLY A 135 -13.74 -40.59 -29.75
N SER A 136 -12.70 -40.90 -28.97
CA SER A 136 -12.78 -40.81 -27.48
C SER A 136 -12.93 -39.38 -27.01
N LEU A 137 -12.26 -38.40 -27.64
CA LEU A 137 -12.43 -36.99 -27.32
C LEU A 137 -13.87 -36.51 -27.61
N VAL A 138 -14.43 -36.92 -28.74
CA VAL A 138 -15.82 -36.59 -29.11
C VAL A 138 -16.81 -37.26 -28.12
N ALA A 139 -16.56 -38.50 -27.74
CA ALA A 139 -17.39 -39.23 -26.76
C ALA A 139 -17.35 -38.55 -25.37
N VAL A 140 -16.16 -38.17 -24.88
CA VAL A 140 -16.02 -37.43 -23.60
C VAL A 140 -16.70 -36.08 -23.70
N ALA A 141 -16.54 -35.34 -24.80
CA ALA A 141 -17.23 -34.07 -25.00
C ALA A 141 -18.76 -34.26 -25.07
N GLY A 142 -19.24 -35.30 -25.72
CA GLY A 142 -20.68 -35.64 -25.78
C GLY A 142 -21.27 -35.99 -24.43
N ILE A 143 -20.54 -36.78 -23.62
CA ILE A 143 -20.94 -37.08 -22.23
C ILE A 143 -20.96 -35.81 -21.40
N GLY A 144 -19.90 -34.99 -21.45
CA GLY A 144 -19.84 -33.67 -20.77
C GLY A 144 -21.00 -32.77 -21.15
N TYR A 145 -21.31 -32.69 -22.47
CA TYR A 145 -22.46 -31.95 -22.97
C TYR A 145 -23.80 -32.50 -22.44
N ALA A 146 -23.98 -33.82 -22.37
CA ALA A 146 -25.21 -34.44 -21.87
C ALA A 146 -25.41 -34.18 -20.35
N MET A 147 -24.33 -34.26 -19.57
CA MET A 147 -24.36 -34.11 -18.10
C MET A 147 -24.59 -32.69 -17.60
N VAL A 148 -24.24 -31.66 -18.38
CA VAL A 148 -24.39 -30.27 -17.96
C VAL A 148 -25.79 -29.77 -18.31
N GLY A 149 -26.61 -29.40 -17.28
CA GLY A 149 -27.88 -28.70 -17.44
C GLY A 149 -27.68 -27.22 -17.76
N ILE A 150 -28.72 -26.56 -18.28
CA ILE A 150 -28.80 -25.10 -18.33
C ILE A 150 -29.34 -24.64 -16.99
N PRO A 151 -28.58 -23.88 -16.17
CA PRO A 151 -29.10 -23.35 -14.93
C PRO A 151 -30.27 -22.41 -15.19
N LYS A 152 -31.23 -22.37 -14.27
CA LYS A 152 -32.31 -21.38 -14.33
C LYS A 152 -31.77 -20.00 -13.99
N ILE A 153 -32.24 -18.99 -14.70
CA ILE A 153 -31.79 -17.60 -14.55
C ILE A 153 -32.26 -17.03 -13.21
N ASP A 154 -33.37 -17.52 -12.65
CA ASP A 154 -34.04 -16.95 -11.50
C ASP A 154 -33.44 -17.32 -10.13
N GLU A 155 -32.57 -18.34 -10.05
CA GLU A 155 -32.00 -18.81 -8.77
C GLU A 155 -30.66 -18.15 -8.41
N THR A 156 -30.07 -17.32 -9.28
CA THR A 156 -28.73 -16.72 -9.09
C THR A 156 -28.72 -15.22 -8.92
N ALA A 157 -29.88 -14.58 -8.79
CA ALA A 157 -29.98 -13.13 -8.87
C ALA A 157 -30.22 -12.41 -7.53
N GLU A 158 -30.26 -13.12 -6.40
CA GLU A 158 -30.30 -12.46 -5.08
C GLU A 158 -28.89 -12.03 -4.67
N ALA A 159 -28.53 -10.78 -4.99
CA ALA A 159 -27.38 -10.15 -4.41
C ALA A 159 -27.63 -10.01 -2.90
N GLN A 160 -26.81 -10.72 -2.12
CA GLN A 160 -26.87 -10.68 -0.66
C GLN A 160 -26.03 -9.53 -0.13
N ASN A 161 -26.43 -8.97 1.02
CA ASN A 161 -25.62 -7.95 1.69
C ASN A 161 -24.33 -8.54 2.23
N ASN A 162 -23.23 -7.80 2.13
CA ASN A 162 -22.08 -8.00 3.00
C ASN A 162 -22.36 -7.32 4.34
N VAL A 163 -22.15 -8.03 5.42
CA VAL A 163 -22.31 -7.51 6.77
C VAL A 163 -20.95 -7.35 7.41
N TYR A 164 -20.64 -6.12 7.80
CA TYR A 164 -19.38 -5.80 8.48
C TYR A 164 -19.62 -5.72 9.98
N TYR A 165 -18.71 -6.28 10.75
CA TYR A 165 -18.77 -6.34 12.19
C TYR A 165 -17.56 -5.62 12.80
N TRP A 166 -17.80 -4.92 13.92
CA TRP A 166 -16.76 -4.39 14.76
C TRP A 166 -15.99 -5.52 15.45
N LYS A 167 -14.84 -5.19 16.04
CA LYS A 167 -14.01 -6.12 16.82
C LYS A 167 -14.79 -6.89 17.89
N ASP A 168 -15.79 -6.27 18.50
CA ASP A 168 -16.62 -6.87 19.55
C ASP A 168 -17.72 -7.80 18.99
N GLY A 169 -17.80 -7.98 17.68
CA GLY A 169 -18.80 -8.78 17.02
C GLY A 169 -20.15 -8.09 16.84
N SER A 170 -20.31 -6.84 17.29
CA SER A 170 -21.51 -6.06 16.97
C SER A 170 -21.51 -5.62 15.50
N GLN A 171 -22.68 -5.55 14.89
CA GLN A 171 -22.81 -5.13 13.49
C GLN A 171 -22.39 -3.67 13.32
N MET A 172 -21.53 -3.43 12.33
CA MET A 172 -21.10 -2.10 11.92
C MET A 172 -22.06 -1.53 10.87
N VAL A 173 -22.21 -2.23 9.77
CA VAL A 173 -23.04 -1.86 8.63
C VAL A 173 -23.32 -3.09 7.76
N ALA A 174 -24.40 -3.07 7.04
CA ALA A 174 -24.67 -4.01 5.96
C ALA A 174 -24.67 -3.23 4.64
N THR A 175 -23.89 -3.70 3.67
CA THR A 175 -23.79 -3.05 2.35
C THR A 175 -23.89 -4.09 1.25
N GLY A 176 -24.40 -3.71 0.08
CA GLY A 176 -24.31 -4.53 -1.13
C GLY A 176 -25.54 -5.32 -1.53
N GLY A 177 -26.55 -5.50 -0.71
CA GLY A 177 -27.75 -6.28 -1.03
C GLY A 177 -28.76 -5.61 -1.98
N GLU A 178 -28.59 -4.34 -2.24
CA GLU A 178 -29.25 -3.66 -3.35
C GLU A 178 -28.32 -3.67 -4.56
N ALA A 179 -28.15 -4.82 -5.20
CA ALA A 179 -27.76 -4.82 -6.59
C ALA A 179 -28.80 -3.94 -7.28
N ASN A 180 -28.42 -2.74 -7.69
CA ASN A 180 -29.27 -1.87 -8.47
C ASN A 180 -29.42 -2.49 -9.87
N ARG A 181 -30.13 -3.62 -9.90
CA ARG A 181 -30.41 -4.38 -11.12
C ARG A 181 -31.81 -4.03 -11.57
N GLN A 182 -31.90 -3.23 -12.61
CA GLN A 182 -33.14 -3.00 -13.33
C GLN A 182 -33.05 -3.69 -14.67
N ILE A 183 -33.80 -4.78 -14.80
CA ILE A 183 -33.89 -5.54 -16.06
C ILE A 183 -34.80 -4.75 -16.97
N ILE A 184 -34.32 -4.44 -18.17
CA ILE A 184 -35.09 -3.75 -19.24
C ILE A 184 -35.09 -4.59 -20.51
N ASP A 185 -36.13 -4.41 -21.32
CA ASP A 185 -36.23 -5.07 -22.61
C ASP A 185 -35.14 -4.57 -23.58
N LEU A 186 -34.76 -5.42 -24.53
CA LEU A 186 -33.77 -5.06 -25.54
C LEU A 186 -34.15 -3.82 -26.35
N SER A 187 -35.46 -3.56 -26.53
CA SER A 187 -35.95 -2.37 -27.20
C SER A 187 -35.66 -1.07 -26.45
N GLN A 188 -35.42 -1.15 -25.13
CA GLN A 188 -35.05 -0.03 -24.28
C GLN A 188 -33.53 0.14 -24.17
N ILE A 189 -32.75 -0.74 -24.80
CA ILE A 189 -31.30 -0.66 -24.86
C ILE A 189 -30.91 -0.07 -26.21
N PRO A 190 -30.18 1.06 -26.26
CA PRO A 190 -29.75 1.68 -27.51
C PRO A 190 -29.03 0.71 -28.42
N GLU A 191 -29.26 0.84 -29.70
CA GLU A 191 -28.55 0.06 -30.71
C GLU A 191 -27.03 0.31 -30.66
N ASP A 192 -26.63 1.55 -30.44
CA ASP A 192 -25.24 1.96 -30.23
C ASP A 192 -24.56 1.18 -29.08
N MET A 193 -25.28 0.84 -28.00
CA MET A 193 -24.72 0.03 -26.90
C MET A 193 -24.47 -1.42 -27.34
N ARG A 194 -25.39 -2.01 -28.07
CA ARG A 194 -25.22 -3.37 -28.61
C ARG A 194 -24.00 -3.44 -29.53
N TRP A 195 -23.88 -2.47 -30.43
CA TRP A 195 -22.76 -2.41 -31.37
C TRP A 195 -21.44 -2.03 -30.69
N ALA A 196 -21.43 -1.19 -29.66
CA ALA A 196 -20.24 -0.89 -28.88
C ALA A 196 -19.65 -2.15 -28.24
N VAL A 197 -20.51 -2.97 -27.61
CA VAL A 197 -20.10 -4.23 -26.99
C VAL A 197 -19.68 -5.27 -28.04
N ILE A 198 -20.44 -5.44 -29.12
CA ILE A 198 -20.10 -6.39 -30.20
C ILE A 198 -18.77 -6.03 -30.84
N SER A 199 -18.55 -4.75 -31.15
CA SER A 199 -17.30 -4.26 -31.75
C SER A 199 -16.09 -4.47 -30.87
N GLN A 200 -16.29 -4.43 -29.56
CA GLN A 200 -15.19 -4.55 -28.59
C GLN A 200 -14.92 -6.00 -28.17
N GLU A 201 -15.97 -6.78 -27.91
CA GLU A 201 -15.86 -8.08 -27.27
C GLU A 201 -16.00 -9.26 -28.25
N ASN A 202 -16.87 -9.16 -29.26
CA ASN A 202 -17.22 -10.30 -30.09
C ASN A 202 -17.81 -9.88 -31.45
N LYS A 203 -16.96 -9.50 -32.39
CA LYS A 203 -17.38 -9.07 -33.76
C LYS A 203 -18.35 -10.02 -34.46
N THR A 204 -18.18 -11.32 -34.26
CA THR A 204 -18.98 -12.37 -34.91
C THR A 204 -20.16 -12.86 -34.05
N PHE A 205 -20.61 -12.09 -33.07
CA PHE A 205 -21.62 -12.50 -32.09
C PHE A 205 -22.88 -13.07 -32.77
N TYR A 206 -23.40 -12.42 -33.78
CA TYR A 206 -24.61 -12.86 -34.45
C TYR A 206 -24.39 -14.10 -35.31
N GLU A 207 -23.16 -14.43 -35.67
CA GLU A 207 -22.77 -15.54 -36.55
C GLU A 207 -22.27 -16.78 -35.77
N ASP A 208 -21.77 -16.60 -34.54
CA ASP A 208 -21.19 -17.69 -33.76
C ASP A 208 -22.29 -18.60 -33.13
N SER A 209 -21.92 -19.83 -32.78
CA SER A 209 -22.77 -20.83 -32.15
C SER A 209 -22.66 -20.81 -30.60
N GLY A 210 -22.30 -19.67 -30.02
CA GLY A 210 -22.09 -19.52 -28.58
C GLY A 210 -20.64 -19.63 -28.11
N ILE A 211 -19.77 -20.17 -28.97
CA ILE A 211 -18.31 -20.20 -28.80
C ILE A 211 -17.62 -19.78 -30.10
N ASP A 212 -16.39 -19.26 -30.03
CA ASP A 212 -15.53 -19.02 -31.20
C ASP A 212 -14.38 -20.03 -31.23
N PRO A 213 -14.54 -21.17 -31.99
CA PRO A 213 -13.48 -22.17 -32.09
C PRO A 213 -12.18 -21.63 -32.70
N LYS A 214 -12.30 -20.64 -33.62
CA LYS A 214 -11.14 -20.00 -34.27
C LYS A 214 -10.39 -19.11 -33.26
N GLY A 215 -11.11 -18.37 -32.43
CA GLY A 215 -10.56 -17.55 -31.34
C GLY A 215 -9.87 -18.42 -30.28
N ILE A 216 -10.49 -19.52 -29.90
CA ILE A 216 -9.89 -20.50 -28.98
C ILE A 216 -8.59 -21.07 -29.58
N GLY A 217 -8.61 -21.48 -30.86
CA GLY A 217 -7.43 -21.97 -31.57
C GLY A 217 -6.28 -20.93 -31.61
N ARG A 218 -6.61 -19.68 -31.90
CA ARG A 218 -5.63 -18.56 -31.89
C ARG A 218 -5.06 -18.34 -30.50
N ALA A 219 -5.91 -18.36 -29.46
CA ALA A 219 -5.49 -18.17 -28.07
C ALA A 219 -4.52 -19.26 -27.61
N VAL A 220 -4.82 -20.52 -27.88
CA VAL A 220 -3.95 -21.69 -27.62
C VAL A 220 -2.63 -21.58 -28.36
N PHE A 221 -2.67 -21.21 -29.67
CA PHE A 221 -1.47 -21.05 -30.49
C PHE A 221 -0.57 -19.90 -29.99
N ASN A 222 -1.17 -18.76 -29.58
CA ASN A 222 -0.42 -17.63 -29.02
C ASN A 222 0.19 -17.99 -27.65
N MET A 223 -0.56 -18.69 -26.80
CA MET A 223 -0.07 -19.16 -25.49
C MET A 223 1.11 -20.14 -25.66
N ALA A 224 1.03 -21.05 -26.63
CA ALA A 224 2.12 -21.98 -26.94
C ALA A 224 3.40 -21.28 -27.45
N ARG A 225 3.28 -20.07 -27.96
CA ARG A 225 4.40 -19.21 -28.39
C ARG A 225 4.87 -18.22 -27.34
N GLY A 226 4.37 -18.28 -26.10
CA GLY A 226 4.72 -17.36 -25.02
C GLY A 226 4.11 -15.96 -25.14
N GLY A 227 3.10 -15.78 -26.03
CA GLY A 227 2.35 -14.53 -26.15
C GLY A 227 1.27 -14.39 -25.10
N GLN A 228 0.88 -13.15 -24.79
CA GLN A 228 -0.24 -12.88 -23.88
C GLN A 228 -1.54 -13.50 -24.41
N THR A 229 -2.33 -14.05 -23.51
CA THR A 229 -3.68 -14.57 -23.80
C THR A 229 -4.59 -13.42 -24.26
N GLN A 230 -4.78 -13.28 -25.57
CA GLN A 230 -5.84 -12.42 -26.08
C GLN A 230 -7.20 -13.03 -25.73
N GLY A 231 -8.12 -12.19 -25.21
CA GLY A 231 -9.46 -12.60 -24.82
C GLY A 231 -10.18 -13.34 -25.96
N GLY A 232 -10.45 -14.61 -25.76
CA GLY A 232 -11.17 -15.45 -26.72
C GLY A 232 -12.55 -15.89 -26.21
N SER A 233 -13.13 -15.21 -25.21
CA SER A 233 -14.46 -15.51 -24.68
C SER A 233 -15.51 -14.71 -25.44
N THR A 234 -16.54 -15.40 -25.96
CA THR A 234 -17.68 -14.77 -26.63
C THR A 234 -18.61 -14.08 -25.62
N ILE A 235 -19.49 -13.19 -26.11
CA ILE A 235 -20.57 -12.56 -25.31
C ILE A 235 -21.44 -13.65 -24.68
N THR A 236 -21.75 -14.73 -25.39
CA THR A 236 -22.52 -15.87 -24.85
C THR A 236 -21.80 -16.52 -23.68
N GLN A 237 -20.49 -16.71 -23.74
CA GLN A 237 -19.69 -17.26 -22.64
C GLN A 237 -19.65 -16.31 -21.43
N GLN A 238 -19.57 -15.00 -21.68
CA GLN A 238 -19.60 -14.00 -20.61
C GLN A 238 -20.99 -13.95 -19.96
N TYR A 239 -22.06 -14.04 -20.73
CA TYR A 239 -23.45 -14.15 -20.21
C TYR A 239 -23.61 -15.37 -19.31
N VAL A 240 -23.18 -16.54 -19.79
CA VAL A 240 -23.21 -17.79 -19.01
C VAL A 240 -22.41 -17.65 -17.71
N LYS A 241 -21.22 -17.09 -17.81
CA LYS A 241 -20.36 -16.86 -16.64
C LYS A 241 -21.04 -15.94 -15.62
N ASN A 242 -21.60 -14.80 -16.07
CA ASN A 242 -22.09 -13.72 -15.19
C ASN A 242 -23.49 -13.97 -14.63
N ALA A 243 -24.37 -14.61 -15.42
CA ALA A 243 -25.78 -14.75 -15.08
C ALA A 243 -26.20 -16.18 -14.71
N MET A 244 -25.41 -17.21 -15.06
CA MET A 244 -25.86 -18.59 -14.94
C MET A 244 -24.96 -19.46 -14.05
N LEU A 245 -23.66 -19.19 -13.99
CA LEU A 245 -22.72 -20.03 -13.24
C LEU A 245 -22.40 -19.46 -11.88
N ASN A 246 -22.50 -18.15 -11.72
CA ASN A 246 -22.14 -17.39 -10.50
C ASN A 246 -20.82 -17.88 -9.85
N ASP A 247 -19.87 -18.33 -10.67
CA ASP A 247 -18.58 -18.87 -10.28
C ASP A 247 -17.49 -18.14 -11.04
N GLN A 248 -16.74 -17.28 -10.33
CA GLN A 248 -15.67 -16.44 -10.89
C GLN A 248 -14.29 -17.13 -10.78
N SER A 249 -14.23 -18.34 -10.20
CA SER A 249 -12.98 -19.09 -10.05
C SER A 249 -12.29 -19.33 -11.40
N GLN A 250 -10.96 -19.26 -11.44
CA GLN A 250 -10.16 -19.48 -12.65
C GLN A 250 -9.80 -20.96 -12.84
N THR A 251 -10.67 -21.89 -12.44
CA THR A 251 -10.40 -23.32 -12.56
C THR A 251 -10.70 -23.86 -13.97
N ILE A 252 -9.91 -24.85 -14.38
CA ILE A 252 -10.10 -25.53 -15.66
C ILE A 252 -11.49 -26.20 -15.70
N SER A 253 -11.94 -26.80 -14.61
CA SER A 253 -13.26 -27.44 -14.49
C SER A 253 -14.40 -26.45 -14.76
N ARG A 254 -14.35 -25.27 -14.15
CA ARG A 254 -15.32 -24.19 -14.40
C ARG A 254 -15.32 -23.77 -15.88
N LYS A 255 -14.13 -23.61 -16.48
CA LYS A 255 -14.03 -23.18 -17.88
C LYS A 255 -14.60 -24.23 -18.85
N PHE A 256 -14.45 -25.52 -18.54
CA PHE A 256 -15.13 -26.58 -19.29
C PHE A 256 -16.66 -26.51 -19.15
N LYS A 257 -17.16 -26.33 -17.92
CA LYS A 257 -18.61 -26.18 -17.68
C LYS A 257 -19.17 -24.96 -18.43
N GLU A 258 -18.47 -23.81 -18.37
CA GLU A 258 -18.82 -22.60 -19.12
C GLU A 258 -18.96 -22.87 -20.63
N ILE A 259 -18.00 -23.55 -21.23
CA ILE A 259 -18.01 -23.87 -22.68
C ILE A 259 -19.24 -24.72 -23.04
N PHE A 260 -19.52 -25.79 -22.28
CA PHE A 260 -20.66 -26.66 -22.60
C PHE A 260 -22.02 -26.00 -22.38
N VAL A 261 -22.15 -25.19 -21.30
CA VAL A 261 -23.36 -24.38 -21.08
C VAL A 261 -23.53 -23.37 -22.21
N SER A 262 -22.44 -22.70 -22.66
CA SER A 262 -22.51 -21.69 -23.72
C SER A 262 -22.93 -22.27 -25.06
N ILE A 263 -22.49 -23.48 -25.39
CA ILE A 263 -22.93 -24.18 -26.59
C ILE A 263 -24.43 -24.48 -26.49
N LYS A 264 -24.93 -24.95 -25.33
CA LYS A 264 -26.36 -25.20 -25.11
C LYS A 264 -27.20 -23.95 -25.16
N VAL A 265 -26.73 -22.86 -24.54
CA VAL A 265 -27.39 -21.56 -24.55
C VAL A 265 -27.45 -21.00 -25.97
N GLY A 266 -26.31 -21.01 -26.72
CA GLY A 266 -26.28 -20.56 -28.10
C GLY A 266 -27.13 -21.37 -29.07
N ALA A 267 -27.43 -22.65 -28.72
CA ALA A 267 -28.33 -23.52 -29.51
C ALA A 267 -29.81 -23.37 -29.16
N LYS A 268 -30.14 -22.88 -27.92
CA LYS A 268 -31.53 -22.84 -27.44
C LYS A 268 -32.11 -21.44 -27.36
N LEU A 269 -31.32 -20.41 -27.16
CA LEU A 269 -31.75 -19.02 -27.06
C LEU A 269 -31.37 -18.26 -28.31
N ASP A 270 -32.23 -17.34 -28.73
CA ASP A 270 -31.89 -16.44 -29.82
C ASP A 270 -30.86 -15.40 -29.39
N LYS A 271 -30.17 -14.81 -30.34
CA LYS A 271 -29.09 -13.86 -30.08
C LYS A 271 -29.53 -12.59 -29.39
N ASN A 272 -30.73 -12.12 -29.63
CA ASN A 272 -31.26 -10.93 -28.98
C ASN A 272 -31.55 -11.20 -27.50
N THR A 273 -32.11 -12.36 -27.16
CA THR A 273 -32.29 -12.81 -25.76
C THR A 273 -30.94 -12.93 -25.04
N ILE A 274 -29.92 -13.49 -25.71
CA ILE A 274 -28.57 -13.58 -25.12
C ILE A 274 -27.98 -12.20 -24.90
N MET A 275 -28.10 -11.28 -25.87
CA MET A 275 -27.61 -9.91 -25.76
C MET A 275 -28.32 -9.13 -24.65
N ALA A 276 -29.66 -9.20 -24.58
CA ALA A 276 -30.43 -8.59 -23.50
C ALA A 276 -30.00 -9.13 -22.12
N GLY A 277 -29.89 -10.45 -22.00
CA GLY A 277 -29.42 -11.11 -20.78
C GLY A 277 -28.01 -10.68 -20.37
N TYR A 278 -27.09 -10.58 -21.32
CA TYR A 278 -25.72 -10.10 -21.07
C TYR A 278 -25.72 -8.65 -20.57
N LEU A 279 -26.35 -7.73 -21.30
CA LEU A 279 -26.34 -6.31 -20.97
C LEU A 279 -27.06 -6.00 -19.65
N ASN A 280 -28.07 -6.80 -19.30
CA ASN A 280 -28.80 -6.68 -18.01
C ASN A 280 -28.08 -7.38 -16.83
N SER A 281 -27.09 -8.25 -17.08
CA SER A 281 -26.38 -8.98 -16.03
C SER A 281 -24.93 -8.53 -15.82
N ALA A 282 -24.36 -7.82 -16.79
CA ALA A 282 -22.97 -7.37 -16.72
C ALA A 282 -22.77 -6.32 -15.62
N TYR A 283 -21.59 -6.36 -14.99
CA TYR A 283 -21.18 -5.40 -13.98
C TYR A 283 -20.39 -4.23 -14.61
N TYR A 284 -20.87 -3.01 -14.36
CA TYR A 284 -20.30 -1.78 -14.91
C TYR A 284 -19.52 -0.95 -13.89
N GLY A 285 -19.33 -1.43 -12.67
CA GLY A 285 -18.77 -0.63 -11.57
C GLY A 285 -19.85 0.09 -10.76
N ARG A 286 -19.47 0.76 -9.67
CA ARG A 286 -20.38 1.59 -8.84
C ARG A 286 -21.61 0.85 -8.35
N ASN A 287 -21.49 -0.42 -8.05
CA ASN A 287 -22.60 -1.31 -7.67
C ASN A 287 -23.72 -1.40 -8.73
N ALA A 288 -23.42 -1.07 -9.99
CA ALA A 288 -24.38 -1.08 -11.09
C ALA A 288 -24.29 -2.39 -11.88
N TYR A 289 -25.29 -3.25 -11.70
CA TYR A 289 -25.51 -4.45 -12.48
C TYR A 289 -26.58 -4.19 -13.54
N GLY A 290 -26.22 -4.41 -14.80
CA GLY A 290 -27.05 -4.11 -15.94
C GLY A 290 -26.94 -2.66 -16.43
N ILE A 291 -27.28 -2.51 -17.72
CA ILE A 291 -27.08 -1.25 -18.47
C ILE A 291 -27.95 -0.11 -17.94
N GLN A 292 -29.16 -0.38 -17.45
CA GLN A 292 -30.05 0.63 -16.90
C GLN A 292 -29.45 1.23 -15.62
N ALA A 293 -28.97 0.36 -14.72
CA ALA A 293 -28.32 0.78 -13.49
C ALA A 293 -27.03 1.56 -13.78
N ALA A 294 -26.26 1.12 -14.78
CA ALA A 294 -25.03 1.79 -15.21
C ALA A 294 -25.33 3.20 -15.77
N ALA A 295 -26.34 3.34 -16.63
CA ALA A 295 -26.75 4.63 -17.20
C ALA A 295 -27.10 5.64 -16.08
N ARG A 296 -27.82 5.19 -15.07
CA ARG A 296 -28.19 6.02 -13.91
C ARG A 296 -27.00 6.34 -13.00
N ALA A 297 -26.09 5.35 -12.77
CA ALA A 297 -24.93 5.53 -11.89
C ALA A 297 -23.87 6.47 -12.48
N TYR A 298 -23.71 6.47 -13.82
CA TYR A 298 -22.68 7.29 -14.49
C TYR A 298 -23.22 8.59 -15.04
N PHE A 299 -24.50 8.64 -15.49
CA PHE A 299 -25.03 9.78 -16.24
C PHE A 299 -26.34 10.34 -15.71
N GLU A 300 -26.97 9.70 -14.71
CA GLU A 300 -28.33 10.04 -14.21
C GLU A 300 -29.39 10.05 -15.32
N LYS A 301 -29.28 9.11 -16.26
CA LYS A 301 -30.18 8.93 -17.41
C LYS A 301 -30.73 7.52 -17.45
N ASP A 302 -31.83 7.32 -18.15
CA ASP A 302 -32.26 5.98 -18.54
C ASP A 302 -31.37 5.44 -19.68
N ALA A 303 -31.26 4.11 -19.80
CA ALA A 303 -30.39 3.50 -20.79
C ALA A 303 -30.76 3.90 -22.22
N VAL A 304 -32.06 4.07 -22.50
CA VAL A 304 -32.57 4.46 -23.82
C VAL A 304 -32.08 5.84 -24.28
N ASP A 305 -31.68 6.72 -23.34
CA ASP A 305 -31.20 8.09 -23.61
C ASP A 305 -29.69 8.19 -23.75
N LEU A 306 -28.98 7.07 -23.74
CA LEU A 306 -27.52 7.05 -23.88
C LEU A 306 -27.09 7.40 -25.31
N SER A 307 -26.17 8.32 -25.46
CA SER A 307 -25.48 8.61 -26.72
C SER A 307 -24.45 7.52 -27.09
N ALA A 308 -24.04 7.45 -28.35
CA ALA A 308 -23.00 6.52 -28.80
C ALA A 308 -21.68 6.64 -28.03
N GLY A 309 -21.31 7.87 -27.63
CA GLY A 309 -20.13 8.10 -26.81
C GLY A 309 -20.26 7.56 -25.38
N GLU A 310 -21.45 7.71 -24.76
CA GLU A 310 -21.75 7.14 -23.45
C GLU A 310 -21.85 5.61 -23.51
N CYS A 311 -22.39 5.04 -24.58
CA CYS A 311 -22.41 3.60 -24.83
C CYS A 311 -20.98 3.02 -24.95
N ALA A 312 -20.13 3.64 -25.75
CA ALA A 312 -18.74 3.25 -25.91
C ALA A 312 -17.94 3.40 -24.58
N PHE A 313 -18.22 4.43 -23.81
CA PHE A 313 -17.68 4.60 -22.47
C PHE A 313 -18.11 3.47 -21.52
N LEU A 314 -19.40 3.14 -21.47
CA LEU A 314 -19.89 2.04 -20.60
C LEU A 314 -19.36 0.68 -21.08
N SER A 315 -19.16 0.48 -22.38
CA SER A 315 -18.46 -0.72 -22.90
C SER A 315 -17.03 -0.84 -22.36
N ALA A 316 -16.31 0.27 -22.13
CA ALA A 316 -14.99 0.25 -21.51
C ALA A 316 -15.04 -0.23 -20.05
N MET A 317 -16.12 0.06 -19.31
CA MET A 317 -16.30 -0.39 -17.92
C MET A 317 -16.38 -1.92 -17.81
N LEU A 318 -16.88 -2.61 -18.83
CA LEU A 318 -16.98 -4.07 -18.87
C LEU A 318 -15.61 -4.78 -18.87
N LYS A 319 -14.54 -4.10 -19.28
CA LYS A 319 -13.18 -4.62 -19.17
C LYS A 319 -12.64 -4.69 -17.75
N GLY A 320 -13.21 -3.90 -16.84
CA GLY A 320 -12.85 -3.86 -15.44
C GLY A 320 -12.98 -2.44 -14.89
N ALA A 321 -14.11 -2.14 -14.27
CA ALA A 321 -14.43 -0.81 -13.75
C ALA A 321 -13.35 -0.27 -12.80
N THR A 322 -12.68 -1.12 -12.01
CA THR A 322 -11.57 -0.74 -11.12
C THR A 322 -10.51 0.12 -11.84
N TYR A 323 -10.19 -0.23 -13.11
CA TYR A 323 -9.14 0.46 -13.86
C TYR A 323 -9.65 1.42 -14.93
N TYR A 324 -10.96 1.47 -15.17
CA TYR A 324 -11.57 2.31 -16.21
C TYR A 324 -12.56 3.34 -15.68
N ASP A 325 -13.06 3.22 -14.44
CA ASP A 325 -13.89 4.27 -13.84
C ASP A 325 -13.05 5.54 -13.65
N PRO A 326 -13.45 6.68 -14.26
CA PRO A 326 -12.69 7.93 -14.15
C PRO A 326 -12.59 8.50 -12.73
N ALA A 327 -13.44 8.07 -11.81
CA ALA A 327 -13.33 8.40 -10.39
C ALA A 327 -12.11 7.74 -9.71
N GLY A 328 -11.56 6.70 -10.37
CA GLY A 328 -10.47 5.92 -9.78
C GLY A 328 -10.96 4.86 -8.80
N ALA A 329 -10.04 4.00 -8.40
CA ALA A 329 -10.23 2.99 -7.35
C ALA A 329 -8.92 2.83 -6.57
N SER A 330 -8.36 3.95 -6.13
CA SER A 330 -7.06 3.99 -5.46
C SER A 330 -7.03 3.22 -4.14
N THR A 331 -8.17 2.96 -3.51
CA THR A 331 -8.30 2.06 -2.36
C THR A 331 -8.02 0.60 -2.69
N ILE A 332 -8.26 0.20 -3.96
CA ILE A 332 -8.03 -1.18 -4.44
C ILE A 332 -6.63 -1.32 -5.02
N ASP A 333 -6.21 -0.36 -5.83
CA ASP A 333 -4.87 -0.31 -6.44
C ASP A 333 -4.39 1.14 -6.49
N PRO A 334 -3.65 1.59 -5.45
CA PRO A 334 -3.20 2.98 -5.34
C PRO A 334 -2.22 3.39 -6.44
N VAL A 335 -1.54 2.42 -7.04
CA VAL A 335 -0.56 2.67 -8.08
C VAL A 335 -1.20 2.73 -9.47
N ASN A 336 -2.11 1.80 -9.78
CA ASN A 336 -2.59 1.61 -11.15
C ASN A 336 -4.05 2.05 -11.36
N ALA A 337 -4.86 2.22 -10.30
CA ALA A 337 -6.25 2.63 -10.40
C ALA A 337 -6.48 4.08 -9.93
N THR A 338 -5.50 4.96 -10.14
CA THR A 338 -5.65 6.39 -9.85
C THR A 338 -6.61 7.06 -10.84
N PRO A 339 -7.33 8.13 -10.45
CA PRO A 339 -8.25 8.85 -11.33
C PRO A 339 -7.64 9.23 -12.68
N ASP A 340 -6.42 9.77 -12.71
CA ASP A 340 -5.77 10.18 -13.94
C ASP A 340 -5.43 9.02 -14.87
N LYS A 341 -4.90 7.93 -14.31
CA LYS A 341 -4.61 6.71 -15.09
C LYS A 341 -5.90 6.08 -15.63
N ASN A 342 -6.96 6.08 -14.83
CA ASN A 342 -8.26 5.57 -15.22
C ASN A 342 -8.90 6.43 -16.31
N ARG A 343 -8.90 7.77 -16.17
CA ARG A 343 -9.40 8.71 -17.20
C ARG A 343 -8.70 8.48 -18.53
N LYS A 344 -7.36 8.35 -18.51
CA LYS A 344 -6.58 8.09 -19.72
C LYS A 344 -6.96 6.75 -20.36
N ARG A 345 -7.06 5.69 -19.58
CA ARG A 345 -7.46 4.36 -20.07
C ARG A 345 -8.89 4.33 -20.61
N ALA A 346 -9.83 4.94 -19.87
CA ALA A 346 -11.22 5.06 -20.29
C ALA A 346 -11.37 5.80 -21.62
N LEU A 347 -10.66 6.92 -21.78
CA LEU A 347 -10.67 7.69 -23.02
C LEU A 347 -10.13 6.88 -24.20
N LEU A 348 -8.96 6.25 -24.04
CA LEU A 348 -8.36 5.43 -25.11
C LEU A 348 -9.25 4.26 -25.48
N GLN A 349 -9.86 3.59 -24.49
CA GLN A 349 -10.74 2.46 -24.74
C GLN A 349 -12.06 2.87 -25.40
N MET A 350 -12.65 3.97 -24.97
CA MET A 350 -13.85 4.54 -25.59
C MET A 350 -13.59 4.90 -27.05
N GLN A 351 -12.44 5.54 -27.34
CA GLN A 351 -12.05 5.90 -28.71
C GLN A 351 -11.82 4.65 -29.56
N ASP A 352 -11.10 3.63 -29.08
CA ASP A 352 -10.90 2.35 -29.75
C ASP A 352 -12.25 1.67 -30.07
N THR A 353 -13.21 1.70 -29.14
CA THR A 353 -14.56 1.16 -29.37
C THR A 353 -15.28 1.92 -30.47
N LEU A 354 -15.29 3.24 -30.45
CA LEU A 354 -15.93 4.06 -31.47
C LEU A 354 -15.28 3.89 -32.86
N ASP A 355 -13.95 3.78 -32.91
CA ASP A 355 -13.22 3.54 -34.14
C ASP A 355 -13.56 2.18 -34.75
N LYS A 356 -13.68 1.13 -33.93
CA LYS A 356 -14.15 -0.19 -34.36
C LYS A 356 -15.60 -0.19 -34.81
N MET A 357 -16.47 0.58 -34.15
CA MET A 357 -17.86 0.74 -34.61
C MET A 357 -17.91 1.38 -36.02
N VAL A 358 -17.03 2.36 -36.29
CA VAL A 358 -16.89 2.92 -37.67
C VAL A 358 -16.32 1.89 -38.63
N GLU A 359 -15.25 1.21 -38.28
CA GLU A 359 -14.60 0.16 -39.11
C GLU A 359 -15.59 -0.93 -39.50
N TYR A 360 -16.51 -1.31 -38.60
CA TYR A 360 -17.49 -2.38 -38.83
C TYR A 360 -18.81 -1.88 -39.41
N GLY A 361 -18.92 -0.57 -39.72
CA GLY A 361 -20.08 0.03 -40.33
C GLY A 361 -21.29 0.26 -39.45
N HIS A 362 -21.06 0.30 -38.11
CA HIS A 362 -22.12 0.48 -37.10
C HIS A 362 -22.20 1.90 -36.55
N LEU A 363 -21.27 2.78 -36.93
CA LEU A 363 -21.26 4.19 -36.57
C LEU A 363 -20.80 5.06 -37.73
N ASP A 364 -21.53 6.14 -38.01
CA ASP A 364 -21.15 7.13 -39.01
C ASP A 364 -19.86 7.86 -38.60
N PRO A 365 -18.86 8.03 -39.49
CA PRO A 365 -17.63 8.76 -39.17
C PRO A 365 -17.83 10.18 -38.70
N ALA A 366 -18.84 10.90 -39.21
CA ALA A 366 -19.16 12.27 -38.78
C ALA A 366 -19.78 12.30 -37.36
N LYS A 367 -20.50 11.26 -36.97
CA LYS A 367 -20.93 11.09 -35.57
C LYS A 367 -19.73 10.75 -34.66
N ARG A 368 -18.82 9.89 -35.10
CA ARG A 368 -17.58 9.53 -34.37
C ARG A 368 -16.74 10.76 -34.04
N ALA A 369 -16.56 11.67 -34.98
CA ALA A 369 -15.74 12.86 -34.83
C ALA A 369 -16.19 13.79 -33.66
N LYS A 370 -17.42 13.65 -33.17
CA LYS A 370 -17.94 14.43 -32.03
C LYS A 370 -17.43 13.94 -30.66
N TYR A 371 -16.92 12.72 -30.56
CA TYR A 371 -16.57 12.07 -29.29
C TYR A 371 -15.05 12.01 -29.08
N ILE A 372 -14.41 13.17 -28.89
CA ILE A 372 -12.96 13.30 -28.71
C ILE A 372 -12.51 13.32 -27.23
N THR A 373 -13.45 13.56 -26.33
CA THR A 373 -13.22 13.56 -24.88
C THR A 373 -14.18 12.58 -24.20
N LEU A 374 -13.89 12.24 -22.94
CA LEU A 374 -14.83 11.47 -22.13
C LEU A 374 -16.18 12.22 -22.02
N PRO A 375 -17.31 11.51 -22.02
CA PRO A 375 -18.59 12.10 -21.71
C PRO A 375 -18.58 12.66 -20.28
N LYS A 376 -19.44 13.64 -20.01
CA LYS A 376 -19.57 14.19 -18.65
C LYS A 376 -20.21 13.14 -17.76
N TRP A 377 -19.45 12.59 -16.81
CA TRP A 377 -19.93 11.60 -15.86
C TRP A 377 -20.27 12.25 -14.51
N LYS A 378 -21.03 11.57 -13.68
CA LYS A 378 -21.32 11.91 -12.28
C LYS A 378 -20.33 11.21 -11.37
N ASN A 379 -19.99 11.83 -10.25
CA ASN A 379 -19.22 11.15 -9.20
C ASN A 379 -20.04 9.98 -8.60
N PRO A 380 -19.38 8.93 -8.08
CA PRO A 380 -20.08 7.86 -7.40
C PRO A 380 -21.01 8.40 -6.32
N ARG A 381 -22.26 7.93 -6.29
CA ARG A 381 -23.20 8.27 -5.19
C ARG A 381 -22.74 7.54 -3.93
N SER A 382 -22.66 8.27 -2.84
CA SER A 382 -22.35 7.68 -1.54
C SER A 382 -23.62 7.03 -0.96
N ASN A 383 -23.49 5.80 -0.48
CA ASN A 383 -24.52 5.17 0.32
C ASN A 383 -24.62 5.92 1.66
N THR A 384 -25.84 6.34 2.06
CA THR A 384 -26.07 7.08 3.32
C THR A 384 -25.68 6.27 4.55
N ASP A 385 -25.64 4.95 4.45
CA ASP A 385 -25.21 4.06 5.53
C ASP A 385 -23.68 4.06 5.73
N LEU A 386 -22.94 4.59 4.75
CA LEU A 386 -21.48 4.74 4.79
C LEU A 386 -21.03 6.14 5.25
N LYS A 387 -21.89 6.90 5.93
CA LYS A 387 -21.55 8.22 6.48
C LYS A 387 -20.46 8.17 7.55
N GLY A 388 -19.82 9.32 7.73
CA GLY A 388 -18.78 9.49 8.75
C GLY A 388 -17.57 8.58 8.46
N GLN A 389 -17.06 7.91 9.50
CA GLN A 389 -15.92 7.02 9.36
C GLN A 389 -16.24 5.67 8.73
N ILE A 390 -17.51 5.23 8.76
CA ILE A 390 -17.93 3.88 8.32
C ILE A 390 -17.49 3.59 6.89
N GLY A 391 -17.66 4.54 5.97
CA GLY A 391 -17.25 4.36 4.57
C GLY A 391 -15.76 4.06 4.42
N TYR A 392 -14.90 4.80 5.11
CA TYR A 392 -13.45 4.57 5.10
C TYR A 392 -13.07 3.19 5.66
N LEU A 393 -13.77 2.75 6.72
CA LEU A 393 -13.52 1.44 7.34
C LEU A 393 -13.93 0.29 6.43
N VAL A 394 -15.07 0.41 5.75
CA VAL A 394 -15.54 -0.57 4.76
C VAL A 394 -14.58 -0.64 3.57
N ASP A 395 -14.14 0.50 3.06
CA ASP A 395 -13.19 0.54 1.94
C ASP A 395 -11.84 -0.07 2.30
N LEU A 396 -11.33 0.18 3.52
CA LEU A 396 -10.12 -0.48 4.03
C LEU A 396 -10.29 -1.99 4.17
N ALA A 397 -11.43 -2.46 4.66
CA ALA A 397 -11.70 -3.89 4.78
C ALA A 397 -11.79 -4.57 3.40
N ASN A 398 -12.48 -3.95 2.44
CA ASN A 398 -12.57 -4.42 1.07
C ASN A 398 -11.20 -4.40 0.37
N GLY A 399 -10.47 -3.30 0.51
CA GLY A 399 -9.11 -3.17 -0.04
C GLY A 399 -8.17 -4.25 0.48
N TYR A 400 -8.23 -4.54 1.79
CA TYR A 400 -7.46 -5.62 2.39
C TYR A 400 -7.81 -6.99 1.78
N LEU A 401 -9.08 -7.33 1.70
CA LEU A 401 -9.54 -8.62 1.16
C LEU A 401 -9.13 -8.82 -0.30
N VAL A 402 -9.28 -7.79 -1.12
CA VAL A 402 -8.98 -7.84 -2.56
C VAL A 402 -7.46 -7.85 -2.82
N SER A 403 -6.69 -7.02 -2.09
CA SER A 403 -5.23 -6.97 -2.23
C SER A 403 -4.57 -8.29 -1.86
N ASN A 404 -5.15 -9.01 -0.89
CA ASN A 404 -4.70 -10.30 -0.43
C ASN A 404 -5.56 -11.46 -0.98
N SER A 405 -6.14 -11.30 -2.17
CA SER A 405 -7.07 -12.28 -2.76
C SER A 405 -6.48 -13.67 -2.96
N LYS A 406 -5.16 -13.81 -3.04
CA LYS A 406 -4.49 -15.12 -3.09
C LYS A 406 -4.67 -15.92 -1.81
N GLU A 407 -4.71 -15.25 -0.66
CA GLU A 407 -4.86 -15.84 0.67
C GLU A 407 -6.31 -15.88 1.12
N THR A 408 -7.05 -14.79 0.86
CA THR A 408 -8.45 -14.65 1.27
C THR A 408 -9.39 -15.45 0.37
N GLY A 409 -8.99 -15.72 -0.87
CA GLY A 409 -9.86 -16.32 -1.89
C GLY A 409 -10.98 -15.39 -2.35
N ILE A 410 -10.99 -14.12 -1.93
CA ILE A 410 -12.06 -13.15 -2.17
C ILE A 410 -11.59 -12.09 -3.16
N THR A 411 -12.30 -11.98 -4.27
CA THR A 411 -12.07 -10.96 -5.29
C THR A 411 -13.04 -9.78 -5.14
N GLN A 412 -12.76 -8.70 -5.84
CA GLN A 412 -13.70 -7.56 -5.94
C GLN A 412 -15.10 -7.98 -6.41
N ASN A 413 -15.17 -8.93 -7.33
CA ASN A 413 -16.42 -9.48 -7.84
C ASN A 413 -17.22 -10.25 -6.76
N ASP A 414 -16.52 -11.00 -5.92
CA ASP A 414 -17.14 -11.77 -4.84
C ASP A 414 -17.75 -10.82 -3.80
N LEU A 415 -17.04 -9.75 -3.43
CA LEU A 415 -17.55 -8.70 -2.55
C LEU A 415 -18.78 -7.97 -3.14
N GLN A 416 -18.83 -7.84 -4.46
CA GLN A 416 -19.97 -7.22 -5.13
C GLN A 416 -21.19 -8.13 -5.19
N GLN A 417 -20.99 -9.44 -5.27
CA GLN A 417 -22.07 -10.43 -5.17
C GLN A 417 -22.62 -10.52 -3.74
N GLY A 418 -21.77 -10.25 -2.75
CA GLY A 418 -22.16 -10.22 -1.36
C GLY A 418 -22.31 -11.59 -0.70
N GLY A 419 -23.01 -11.63 0.42
CA GLY A 419 -23.24 -12.84 1.21
C GLY A 419 -22.13 -13.15 2.21
N TYR A 420 -21.27 -12.17 2.49
CA TYR A 420 -20.17 -12.30 3.43
C TYR A 420 -20.46 -11.61 4.76
N SER A 421 -20.14 -12.29 5.85
CA SER A 421 -20.00 -11.70 7.18
C SER A 421 -18.51 -11.42 7.41
N ILE A 422 -18.15 -10.14 7.42
CA ILE A 422 -16.77 -9.65 7.46
C ILE A 422 -16.50 -9.07 8.84
N TYR A 423 -15.69 -9.77 9.64
CA TYR A 423 -15.30 -9.37 10.99
C TYR A 423 -14.03 -8.54 10.92
N THR A 424 -14.15 -7.26 11.22
CA THR A 424 -13.05 -6.31 11.15
C THR A 424 -12.29 -6.23 12.47
N THR A 425 -11.07 -5.63 12.40
CA THR A 425 -10.25 -5.39 13.58
C THR A 425 -10.58 -4.07 14.30
N PHE A 426 -11.47 -3.27 13.71
CA PHE A 426 -11.78 -1.92 14.21
C PHE A 426 -12.53 -1.95 15.53
N ASP A 427 -12.06 -1.18 16.47
CA ASP A 427 -12.68 -0.99 17.79
C ASP A 427 -13.59 0.25 17.74
N ARG A 428 -14.91 0.02 17.86
CA ARG A 428 -15.91 1.08 17.75
C ARG A 428 -15.65 2.27 18.68
N ASN A 429 -15.26 1.98 19.92
CA ASN A 429 -15.00 3.04 20.90
C ASN A 429 -13.77 3.86 20.50
N LYS A 430 -12.69 3.18 20.06
CA LYS A 430 -11.46 3.86 19.64
C LYS A 430 -11.66 4.68 18.36
N VAL A 431 -12.45 4.20 17.40
CA VAL A 431 -12.82 4.98 16.21
C VAL A 431 -13.55 6.25 16.59
N ASN A 432 -14.56 6.14 17.46
CA ASN A 432 -15.31 7.29 17.94
C ASN A 432 -14.43 8.27 18.76
N GLN A 433 -13.55 7.76 19.63
CA GLN A 433 -12.63 8.57 20.44
C GLN A 433 -11.64 9.35 19.56
N LEU A 434 -11.11 8.73 18.49
CA LEU A 434 -10.22 9.43 17.55
C LEU A 434 -10.97 10.51 16.77
N GLU A 435 -12.18 10.19 16.30
CA GLU A 435 -13.03 11.15 15.63
C GLU A 435 -13.39 12.34 16.52
N GLU A 436 -13.75 12.11 17.78
CA GLU A 436 -14.06 13.18 18.74
C GLU A 436 -12.84 14.04 19.07
N ALA A 437 -11.64 13.46 19.21
CA ALA A 437 -10.41 14.21 19.42
C ALA A 437 -10.12 15.16 18.24
N VAL A 438 -10.28 14.67 16.99
CA VAL A 438 -10.13 15.51 15.80
C VAL A 438 -11.22 16.59 15.73
N LYS A 439 -12.49 16.23 15.96
CA LYS A 439 -13.62 17.16 15.93
C LYS A 439 -13.45 18.28 16.95
N LYS A 440 -12.96 17.97 18.16
CA LYS A 440 -12.69 18.95 19.22
C LYS A 440 -11.67 19.99 18.75
N VAL A 441 -10.48 19.53 18.30
CA VAL A 441 -9.42 20.42 17.83
C VAL A 441 -9.90 21.25 16.62
N ARG A 442 -10.58 20.64 15.68
CA ARG A 442 -11.14 21.33 14.52
C ARG A 442 -12.15 22.40 14.91
N LYS A 443 -13.12 22.06 15.76
CA LYS A 443 -14.15 22.98 16.24
C LYS A 443 -13.56 24.17 16.98
N ASP A 444 -12.57 23.93 17.81
CA ASP A 444 -12.01 24.97 18.68
C ASP A 444 -11.09 25.91 17.90
N ASN A 445 -10.33 25.39 16.92
CA ASN A 445 -9.24 26.14 16.30
C ASN A 445 -9.49 26.50 14.83
N ILE A 446 -10.16 25.68 14.01
CA ILE A 446 -10.32 25.89 12.56
C ILE A 446 -11.60 26.65 12.28
N LYS A 447 -11.46 27.90 11.82
CA LYS A 447 -12.55 28.86 11.63
C LYS A 447 -12.57 29.38 10.17
N PRO A 448 -13.01 28.60 9.19
CA PRO A 448 -12.97 29.01 7.77
C PRO A 448 -13.79 30.29 7.47
N LYS A 449 -14.82 30.56 8.27
CA LYS A 449 -15.63 31.79 8.13
C LYS A 449 -14.89 33.04 8.60
N GLU A 450 -14.00 32.90 9.57
CA GLU A 450 -13.23 33.99 10.18
C GLU A 450 -11.88 34.17 9.45
N ARG A 451 -11.28 33.04 9.05
CA ARG A 451 -9.96 32.99 8.39
C ARG A 451 -10.02 32.17 7.09
N PRO A 452 -10.77 32.61 6.07
CA PRO A 452 -11.01 31.83 4.86
C PRO A 452 -9.74 31.48 4.09
N GLU A 453 -8.73 32.38 4.07
CA GLU A 453 -7.47 32.12 3.36
C GLU A 453 -6.55 31.12 4.09
N LYS A 454 -6.75 30.93 5.40
CA LYS A 454 -5.88 30.12 6.27
C LYS A 454 -6.52 28.80 6.70
N ASP A 455 -7.81 28.81 6.99
CA ASP A 455 -8.53 27.70 7.61
C ASP A 455 -9.39 26.89 6.62
N THR A 456 -9.47 27.33 5.34
CA THR A 456 -10.10 26.54 4.27
C THR A 456 -9.20 25.38 3.84
N HIS A 457 -9.78 24.25 3.45
CA HIS A 457 -9.10 23.04 3.00
C HIS A 457 -8.21 22.35 4.07
N VAL A 458 -8.43 22.65 5.34
CA VAL A 458 -7.74 21.96 6.44
C VAL A 458 -8.27 20.55 6.57
N GLN A 459 -7.36 19.58 6.53
CA GLN A 459 -7.66 18.16 6.62
C GLN A 459 -6.83 17.51 7.72
N PHE A 460 -7.39 16.45 8.29
CA PHE A 460 -6.74 15.59 9.27
C PHE A 460 -6.82 14.15 8.83
N GLY A 461 -5.83 13.35 9.19
CA GLY A 461 -5.81 11.91 9.06
C GLY A 461 -5.26 11.28 10.34
N GLY A 462 -5.70 10.08 10.67
CA GLY A 462 -5.17 9.39 11.83
C GLY A 462 -5.47 7.90 11.82
N ALA A 463 -4.55 7.12 12.39
CA ALA A 463 -4.72 5.68 12.53
C ALA A 463 -4.05 5.18 13.81
N SER A 464 -4.60 4.13 14.41
CA SER A 464 -3.95 3.42 15.51
C SER A 464 -3.89 1.91 15.26
N VAL A 465 -2.73 1.33 15.61
CA VAL A 465 -2.36 -0.06 15.38
C VAL A 465 -1.94 -0.68 16.73
N ASP A 466 -2.38 -1.91 16.93
CA ASP A 466 -2.01 -2.73 18.08
C ASP A 466 -0.60 -3.34 17.87
N PRO A 467 0.41 -3.00 18.69
CA PRO A 467 1.78 -3.48 18.47
C PRO A 467 1.94 -5.00 18.59
N THR A 468 1.03 -5.65 19.29
CA THR A 468 1.14 -7.09 19.54
C THR A 468 0.55 -7.95 18.43
N THR A 469 -0.35 -7.38 17.62
CA THR A 469 -1.07 -8.12 16.57
C THR A 469 -0.94 -7.53 15.17
N GLY A 470 -0.62 -6.23 15.04
CA GLY A 470 -0.71 -5.50 13.78
C GLY A 470 -2.14 -5.03 13.44
N ALA A 471 -3.14 -5.35 14.28
CA ALA A 471 -4.53 -5.01 14.02
C ALA A 471 -4.78 -3.49 14.03
N ILE A 472 -5.40 -2.97 13.00
CA ILE A 472 -5.85 -1.57 12.93
C ILE A 472 -7.04 -1.41 13.86
N ARG A 473 -6.91 -0.58 14.91
CA ARG A 473 -7.94 -0.40 15.93
C ARG A 473 -8.82 0.81 15.70
N ALA A 474 -8.29 1.88 15.16
CA ALA A 474 -9.04 3.07 14.82
C ALA A 474 -8.47 3.74 13.56
N VAL A 475 -9.32 4.43 12.85
CA VAL A 475 -8.99 5.23 11.67
C VAL A 475 -9.86 6.49 11.68
N TYR A 476 -9.26 7.61 11.32
CA TYR A 476 -9.94 8.84 10.94
C TYR A 476 -9.50 9.21 9.53
N GLY A 477 -10.39 8.98 8.56
CA GLY A 477 -10.12 9.18 7.13
C GLY A 477 -10.52 10.55 6.59
N GLY A 478 -11.27 11.34 7.37
CA GLY A 478 -11.83 12.62 6.97
C GLY A 478 -13.14 12.90 7.71
N GLU A 479 -13.83 14.00 7.37
CA GLU A 479 -15.06 14.36 8.10
C GLU A 479 -16.24 13.40 7.82
N ASP A 480 -16.40 12.99 6.56
CA ASP A 480 -17.51 12.16 6.13
C ASP A 480 -17.13 11.50 4.79
N ALA A 481 -17.01 10.18 4.77
CA ALA A 481 -16.68 9.39 3.58
C ALA A 481 -17.64 9.62 2.39
N THR A 482 -18.85 10.12 2.66
CA THR A 482 -19.84 10.45 1.63
C THR A 482 -19.61 11.81 0.96
N LYS A 483 -18.70 12.62 1.49
CA LYS A 483 -18.38 13.96 1.01
C LYS A 483 -16.91 14.12 0.65
N HIS A 484 -16.05 13.53 1.44
CA HIS A 484 -14.60 13.50 1.28
C HIS A 484 -14.19 12.05 0.97
N PHE A 485 -13.89 11.75 -0.29
CA PHE A 485 -13.69 10.38 -0.76
C PHE A 485 -12.29 9.83 -0.48
N THR A 486 -11.29 10.69 -0.34
CA THR A 486 -9.93 10.29 -0.02
C THR A 486 -9.82 9.90 1.46
N ASN A 487 -9.36 8.68 1.75
CA ASN A 487 -9.04 8.28 3.12
C ASN A 487 -7.70 8.87 3.54
N ASN A 488 -7.74 9.96 4.31
CA ASN A 488 -6.53 10.66 4.78
C ASN A 488 -5.64 9.83 5.71
N ALA A 489 -6.13 8.71 6.23
CA ALA A 489 -5.30 7.79 7.03
C ALA A 489 -4.51 6.81 6.18
N ASP A 490 -4.96 6.55 4.94
CA ASP A 490 -4.35 5.56 4.04
C ASP A 490 -3.61 6.18 2.85
N GLN A 491 -4.12 7.30 2.30
CA GLN A 491 -3.60 7.88 1.05
C GLN A 491 -3.53 9.40 1.14
N THR A 492 -2.62 9.94 1.97
CA THR A 492 -2.49 11.38 2.12
C THR A 492 -1.64 12.03 1.04
N GLY A 493 -0.57 11.38 0.58
CA GLY A 493 0.51 12.01 -0.18
C GLY A 493 1.23 13.12 0.58
N ALA A 494 0.96 13.26 1.89
CA ALA A 494 1.57 14.27 2.74
C ALA A 494 2.91 13.78 3.29
N GLN A 495 3.97 14.54 3.03
CA GLN A 495 5.31 14.19 3.53
C GLN A 495 5.32 14.10 5.06
N VAL A 496 6.03 13.10 5.59
CA VAL A 496 6.03 12.81 7.05
C VAL A 496 7.01 13.66 7.85
N GLY A 497 7.96 14.31 7.20
CA GLY A 497 8.95 15.16 7.83
C GLY A 497 9.76 14.41 8.89
N SER A 498 10.11 15.09 9.97
CA SER A 498 11.00 14.57 11.02
C SER A 498 10.51 13.30 11.74
N THR A 499 9.29 12.82 11.50
CA THR A 499 8.87 11.48 11.98
C THR A 499 9.62 10.34 11.28
N PHE A 500 10.39 10.64 10.25
CA PHE A 500 11.27 9.67 9.58
C PHE A 500 12.61 9.43 10.30
N LYS A 501 13.08 10.36 11.13
CA LYS A 501 14.37 10.28 11.82
C LYS A 501 14.61 9.02 12.67
N PRO A 502 13.60 8.43 13.32
CA PRO A 502 13.80 7.17 14.06
C PRO A 502 14.30 6.02 13.18
N PHE A 503 13.94 5.98 11.89
CA PHE A 503 14.44 4.96 10.97
C PHE A 503 15.91 5.19 10.60
N VAL A 504 16.36 6.45 10.54
CA VAL A 504 17.78 6.82 10.37
C VAL A 504 18.58 6.35 11.57
N LEU A 505 18.06 6.58 12.78
CA LEU A 505 18.70 6.14 14.01
C LEU A 505 18.76 4.60 14.09
N ALA A 506 17.66 3.91 13.76
CA ALA A 506 17.60 2.46 13.70
C ALA A 506 18.59 1.89 12.68
N ALA A 507 18.74 2.51 11.51
CA ALA A 507 19.74 2.13 10.52
C ALA A 507 21.18 2.27 11.05
N ALA A 508 21.47 3.38 11.73
CA ALA A 508 22.78 3.63 12.34
C ALA A 508 23.13 2.64 13.45
N MET A 509 22.12 2.21 14.20
CA MET A 509 22.27 1.19 15.26
C MET A 509 22.28 -0.24 14.73
N THR A 510 21.79 -0.49 13.52
CA THR A 510 21.74 -1.82 12.92
C THR A 510 22.97 -2.09 12.06
N TRP A 511 23.29 -1.18 11.17
CA TRP A 511 24.39 -1.34 10.19
C TRP A 511 25.61 -0.49 10.48
N GLY A 512 25.51 0.54 11.31
CA GLY A 512 26.61 1.43 11.62
C GLY A 512 26.89 2.49 10.55
N VAL A 513 27.74 3.46 10.89
CA VAL A 513 28.32 4.44 9.95
C VAL A 513 29.51 3.82 9.21
N ARG A 514 29.71 4.27 7.99
CA ARG A 514 30.84 3.85 7.16
C ARG A 514 32.12 4.48 7.65
N ASP A 515 33.23 3.75 7.53
CA ASP A 515 34.58 4.27 7.73
C ASP A 515 34.92 5.21 6.56
N PRO A 516 35.25 6.49 6.83
CA PRO A 516 35.55 7.46 5.78
C PRO A 516 36.84 7.17 5.00
N ASP A 517 37.74 6.34 5.53
CA ASP A 517 39.01 6.02 4.93
C ASP A 517 38.95 4.75 4.06
N LEU A 518 37.81 4.05 4.03
CA LEU A 518 37.54 2.87 3.22
C LEU A 518 36.67 3.18 2.00
N GLY A 519 36.58 2.24 1.05
CA GLY A 519 35.76 2.36 -0.13
C GLY A 519 34.25 2.36 0.17
N SER A 520 33.42 2.66 -0.83
CA SER A 520 31.96 2.77 -0.65
C SER A 520 31.27 1.44 -0.29
N SER A 521 31.81 0.31 -0.73
CA SER A 521 31.32 -1.03 -0.42
C SER A 521 32.05 -1.55 0.81
N GLN A 522 31.43 -1.40 1.97
CA GLN A 522 31.98 -1.82 3.25
C GLN A 522 31.20 -2.98 3.82
N ALA A 523 31.88 -4.00 4.28
CA ALA A 523 31.30 -5.11 5.03
C ALA A 523 30.79 -4.63 6.41
N GLN A 524 30.01 -5.45 7.09
CA GLN A 524 29.38 -5.07 8.37
C GLN A 524 30.41 -4.81 9.47
N ASP A 525 31.50 -5.55 9.48
CA ASP A 525 32.62 -5.45 10.43
C ASP A 525 33.57 -4.27 10.14
N GLU A 526 33.47 -3.66 8.99
CA GLU A 526 34.17 -2.43 8.61
C GLU A 526 33.43 -1.15 9.01
N ARG A 527 32.25 -1.29 9.63
CA ARG A 527 31.33 -0.17 9.98
C ARG A 527 31.21 -0.07 11.50
N THR A 528 31.09 1.16 11.99
CA THR A 528 30.95 1.41 13.42
C THR A 528 29.48 1.53 13.80
N ILE A 529 28.96 0.59 14.61
CA ILE A 529 27.60 0.67 15.18
C ILE A 529 27.51 1.89 16.10
N VAL A 530 26.48 2.69 15.90
CA VAL A 530 26.32 4.01 16.51
C VAL A 530 25.60 3.92 17.87
N SER A 531 26.14 4.58 18.87
CA SER A 531 25.47 4.82 20.18
C SER A 531 24.56 6.06 20.10
N PRO A 532 23.45 6.14 20.84
CA PRO A 532 22.69 7.39 21.03
C PRO A 532 23.50 8.58 21.57
N LYS A 533 24.66 8.30 22.18
CA LYS A 533 25.59 9.30 22.72
C LYS A 533 26.59 9.82 21.68
N SER A 534 26.54 9.35 20.44
CA SER A 534 27.41 9.78 19.34
C SER A 534 27.17 11.24 18.99
N LEU A 535 28.25 11.98 18.70
CA LEU A 535 28.22 13.43 18.54
C LEU A 535 28.11 13.84 17.09
N PHE A 536 27.11 14.64 16.75
CA PHE A 536 26.90 15.22 15.44
C PHE A 536 26.70 16.74 15.52
N SER A 537 26.96 17.45 14.42
CA SER A 537 26.82 18.91 14.43
C SER A 537 25.35 19.33 14.35
N GLY A 538 24.93 20.12 15.32
CA GLY A 538 23.63 20.83 15.34
C GLY A 538 23.67 22.18 14.63
N GLN A 539 24.71 22.48 13.86
CA GLN A 539 24.87 23.78 13.17
C GLN A 539 23.79 23.99 12.13
N ASN A 540 23.15 25.15 12.15
CA ASN A 540 22.26 25.58 11.08
C ASN A 540 23.04 25.94 9.81
N LYS A 541 22.53 25.59 8.62
CA LYS A 541 23.22 25.69 7.34
C LYS A 541 24.51 24.87 7.27
N LEU A 542 24.51 23.71 7.92
CA LEU A 542 25.61 22.76 7.85
C LEU A 542 25.83 22.32 6.40
N LYS A 543 27.09 22.38 5.94
CA LYS A 543 27.48 21.77 4.66
C LYS A 543 27.49 20.27 4.84
N ILE A 544 26.58 19.57 4.18
CA ILE A 544 26.50 18.13 4.24
C ILE A 544 27.64 17.48 3.48
N ARG A 545 28.20 16.45 4.06
CA ARG A 545 29.30 15.66 3.53
C ARG A 545 28.86 14.25 3.16
N ASN A 546 29.52 13.69 2.18
CA ASN A 546 29.52 12.26 1.96
C ASN A 546 30.25 11.54 3.11
N TYR A 547 30.08 10.23 3.22
CA TYR A 547 30.76 9.43 4.26
C TYR A 547 32.29 9.56 4.21
N ASP A 548 32.88 9.80 3.02
CA ASP A 548 34.31 10.00 2.77
C ASP A 548 34.77 11.44 3.08
N ARG A 549 34.00 12.20 3.82
CA ARG A 549 34.22 13.59 4.21
C ARG A 549 34.23 14.61 3.06
N THR A 550 34.05 14.19 1.79
CA THR A 550 33.89 15.13 0.67
C THR A 550 32.56 15.87 0.78
N ILE A 551 32.50 17.11 0.28
CA ILE A 551 31.24 17.88 0.33
C ILE A 551 30.24 17.30 -0.66
N TRP A 552 29.03 16.99 -0.19
CA TRP A 552 27.95 16.54 -1.06
C TRP A 552 27.49 17.66 -1.99
N LYS A 553 27.31 17.33 -3.27
CA LYS A 553 26.85 18.26 -4.32
C LYS A 553 25.75 17.61 -5.14
N ASP A 554 24.77 18.43 -5.55
CA ASP A 554 23.72 18.00 -6.47
C ASP A 554 24.27 17.80 -7.90
N GLU A 555 23.42 17.34 -8.81
CA GLU A 555 23.75 17.13 -10.24
C GLU A 555 24.28 18.38 -10.96
N LYS A 556 23.99 19.57 -10.41
CA LYS A 556 24.45 20.88 -10.91
C LYS A 556 25.73 21.35 -10.24
N GLY A 557 26.31 20.55 -9.36
CA GLY A 557 27.52 20.87 -8.60
C GLY A 557 27.30 21.81 -7.42
N LYS A 558 26.03 22.08 -7.02
CA LYS A 558 25.69 22.95 -5.90
C LYS A 558 25.80 22.19 -4.57
N GLU A 559 26.46 22.80 -3.60
CA GLU A 559 26.59 22.28 -2.24
C GLU A 559 25.24 22.33 -1.49
N TRP A 560 24.97 21.31 -0.68
CA TRP A 560 23.79 21.24 0.18
C TRP A 560 24.08 21.88 1.54
N LEU A 561 23.34 22.93 1.88
CA LEU A 561 23.37 23.61 3.16
C LEU A 561 22.10 23.25 3.93
N GLN A 562 22.21 22.33 4.90
CA GLN A 562 21.06 21.86 5.65
C GLN A 562 20.65 22.87 6.73
N THR A 563 19.42 23.34 6.67
CA THR A 563 18.83 24.22 7.68
C THR A 563 18.11 23.43 8.77
N ASN A 564 18.16 23.94 10.00
CA ASN A 564 17.32 23.47 11.11
C ASN A 564 16.03 24.29 11.19
N ASP A 565 14.98 23.76 11.79
CA ASP A 565 13.75 24.52 12.04
C ASP A 565 14.03 25.75 12.91
N GLY A 566 13.37 26.86 12.63
CA GLY A 566 13.65 28.15 13.27
C GLY A 566 15.01 28.78 12.91
N ASN A 567 15.80 28.19 12.00
CA ASN A 567 17.15 28.65 11.63
C ASN A 567 18.14 28.74 12.81
N VAL A 568 17.99 27.88 13.82
CA VAL A 568 18.79 27.87 15.04
C VAL A 568 19.88 26.79 14.97
N SER A 569 21.07 27.11 15.47
CA SER A 569 22.13 26.14 15.75
C SER A 569 22.05 25.67 17.20
N LEU A 570 22.21 24.36 17.42
CA LEU A 570 22.25 23.74 18.74
C LEU A 570 23.67 23.24 19.05
N GLY A 571 24.04 23.23 20.32
CA GLY A 571 25.37 22.85 20.79
C GLY A 571 26.27 24.09 20.97
N THR A 572 27.51 23.84 21.42
CA THR A 572 28.47 24.90 21.76
C THR A 572 29.33 25.25 20.53
N PRO A 573 29.41 26.55 20.14
CA PRO A 573 30.33 27.00 19.12
C PRO A 573 31.79 26.63 19.40
N PRO A 574 32.64 26.39 18.38
CA PRO A 574 32.36 26.55 16.95
C PRO A 574 31.77 25.31 16.29
N GLU A 575 31.81 24.15 16.89
CA GLU A 575 31.48 22.87 16.27
C GLU A 575 30.01 22.50 16.42
N PHE A 576 29.30 23.11 17.37
CA PHE A 576 27.87 22.82 17.62
C PHE A 576 27.57 21.34 17.83
N LYS A 577 28.51 20.58 18.45
CA LYS A 577 28.35 19.14 18.72
C LYS A 577 27.24 18.92 19.75
N ILE A 578 26.33 17.98 19.43
CA ILE A 578 25.27 17.46 20.31
C ILE A 578 25.20 15.95 20.13
N ASP A 579 24.75 15.23 21.12
CA ASP A 579 24.52 13.81 20.97
C ASP A 579 23.23 13.51 20.17
N LEU A 580 23.09 12.30 19.66
CA LEU A 580 21.94 11.92 18.82
C LEU A 580 20.62 11.89 19.62
N ARG A 581 20.66 11.65 20.93
CA ARG A 581 19.47 11.76 21.80
C ARG A 581 18.98 13.19 21.85
N GLU A 582 19.88 14.15 22.08
CA GLU A 582 19.58 15.57 22.07
C GLU A 582 19.12 16.03 20.68
N ALA A 583 19.79 15.59 19.63
CA ALA A 583 19.42 15.87 18.25
C ALA A 583 18.02 15.33 17.90
N MET A 584 17.62 14.17 18.45
CA MET A 584 16.26 13.62 18.28
C MET A 584 15.24 14.40 19.09
N ARG A 585 15.58 14.75 20.34
CA ARG A 585 14.75 15.52 21.28
C ARG A 585 14.33 16.86 20.67
N GLU A 586 15.30 17.60 20.11
CA GLU A 586 15.13 18.91 19.52
C GLU A 586 14.84 18.84 18.02
N SER A 587 14.76 17.64 17.46
CA SER A 587 14.45 17.40 16.05
C SER A 587 15.42 18.05 15.05
N VAL A 588 16.73 18.06 15.34
CA VAL A 588 17.77 18.74 14.56
C VAL A 588 17.95 18.08 13.20
N ASN A 589 17.79 18.83 12.13
CA ASN A 589 17.88 18.33 10.76
C ASN A 589 19.33 18.05 10.36
N SER A 590 20.25 18.97 10.66
CA SER A 590 21.67 18.85 10.25
C SER A 590 22.33 17.59 10.75
N ALA A 591 22.09 17.20 12.00
CA ALA A 591 22.63 15.99 12.60
C ALA A 591 22.12 14.71 11.89
N PHE A 592 20.80 14.65 11.62
CA PHE A 592 20.20 13.44 11.02
C PHE A 592 20.43 13.33 9.52
N VAL A 593 20.56 14.44 8.80
CA VAL A 593 20.95 14.41 7.38
C VAL A 593 22.40 13.93 7.25
N GLN A 594 23.31 14.41 8.11
CA GLN A 594 24.70 13.93 8.11
C GLN A 594 24.77 12.44 8.52
N LEU A 595 24.07 12.03 9.59
CA LEU A 595 24.01 10.63 10.02
C LEU A 595 23.52 9.71 8.90
N GLY A 596 22.48 10.11 8.16
CA GLY A 596 21.98 9.31 7.05
C GLY A 596 22.98 9.21 5.89
N GLN A 597 23.79 10.25 5.65
CA GLN A 597 24.87 10.19 4.67
C GLN A 597 25.99 9.26 5.13
N ASP A 598 26.34 9.27 6.41
CA ASP A 598 27.41 8.45 6.97
C ASP A 598 27.00 6.96 7.00
N VAL A 599 25.75 6.66 7.31
CA VAL A 599 25.17 5.30 7.27
C VAL A 599 25.02 4.79 5.82
N GLY A 600 24.53 5.65 4.94
CA GLY A 600 24.11 5.34 3.59
C GLY A 600 22.58 5.32 3.47
N LEU A 601 22.05 6.09 2.50
CA LEU A 601 20.62 6.27 2.31
C LEU A 601 19.89 4.97 1.90
N ASP A 602 20.59 4.04 1.28
CA ASP A 602 20.14 2.67 0.99
C ASP A 602 19.80 1.91 2.27
N LYS A 603 20.68 1.99 3.30
CA LYS A 603 20.43 1.37 4.60
C LYS A 603 19.32 2.07 5.40
N VAL A 604 19.20 3.37 5.27
CA VAL A 604 18.08 4.12 5.83
C VAL A 604 16.76 3.68 5.18
N LYS A 605 16.73 3.49 3.86
CA LYS A 605 15.57 2.95 3.15
C LYS A 605 15.25 1.52 3.61
N GLU A 606 16.26 0.67 3.73
CA GLU A 606 16.13 -0.70 4.22
C GLU A 606 15.54 -0.74 5.64
N ALA A 607 15.98 0.12 6.56
CA ALA A 607 15.42 0.25 7.91
C ALA A 607 13.94 0.64 7.88
N ALA A 608 13.57 1.59 7.03
CA ALA A 608 12.20 2.03 6.88
C ALA A 608 11.29 0.91 6.33
N MET A 609 11.76 0.16 5.34
CA MET A 609 11.05 -0.99 4.77
C MET A 609 10.94 -2.14 5.79
N SER A 610 12.00 -2.46 6.51
CA SER A 610 11.98 -3.47 7.57
C SER A 610 10.98 -3.15 8.67
N ALA A 611 10.79 -1.86 8.99
CA ALA A 611 9.77 -1.41 9.93
C ALA A 611 8.33 -1.54 9.38
N GLY A 612 8.13 -1.87 8.10
CA GLY A 612 6.82 -2.06 7.45
C GLY A 612 6.36 -0.88 6.57
N LEU A 613 7.24 0.09 6.26
CA LEU A 613 6.93 1.11 5.26
C LEU A 613 7.05 0.54 3.84
N ARG A 614 6.14 0.94 2.96
CA ARG A 614 6.10 0.44 1.59
C ARG A 614 7.09 1.20 0.71
N GLU A 615 7.78 0.47 -0.16
CA GLU A 615 8.77 1.03 -1.07
C GLU A 615 8.20 2.14 -1.98
N ASP A 616 6.95 1.98 -2.45
CA ASP A 616 6.26 2.93 -3.31
C ASP A 616 5.98 4.29 -2.65
N SER A 617 5.99 4.35 -1.31
CA SER A 617 5.86 5.58 -0.52
C SER A 617 7.20 6.21 -0.11
N LEU A 618 8.33 5.55 -0.40
CA LEU A 618 9.67 6.01 -0.04
C LEU A 618 10.33 6.79 -1.18
N THR A 619 9.79 7.97 -1.45
CA THR A 619 10.25 8.84 -2.53
C THR A 619 11.53 9.58 -2.17
N GLY A 620 12.36 9.91 -3.17
CA GLY A 620 13.56 10.73 -2.99
C GLY A 620 14.71 10.07 -2.22
N SER A 621 14.78 8.74 -2.18
CA SER A 621 15.78 7.97 -1.42
C SER A 621 17.25 8.19 -1.86
N GLY A 622 17.50 8.88 -2.99
CA GLY A 622 18.85 9.27 -3.43
C GLY A 622 19.32 10.63 -2.93
N PHE A 623 18.47 11.39 -2.20
CA PHE A 623 18.81 12.75 -1.75
C PHE A 623 19.03 12.81 -0.23
N PRO A 624 19.94 13.67 0.26
CA PRO A 624 20.20 13.82 1.70
C PRO A 624 18.92 14.10 2.54
N SER A 625 17.98 14.86 1.97
CA SER A 625 16.70 15.19 2.58
C SER A 625 15.77 13.98 2.84
N PHE A 626 16.07 12.81 2.25
CA PHE A 626 15.38 11.57 2.57
C PHE A 626 15.42 11.26 4.07
N SER A 627 16.56 11.54 4.71
CA SER A 627 16.77 11.33 6.15
C SER A 627 15.85 12.18 7.05
N ILE A 628 15.22 13.21 6.51
CA ILE A 628 14.29 14.07 7.26
C ILE A 628 12.84 13.99 6.75
N GLY A 629 12.53 12.95 5.93
CA GLY A 629 11.17 12.54 5.63
C GLY A 629 10.47 13.32 4.53
N ILE A 630 11.13 13.45 3.36
CA ILE A 630 10.47 13.91 2.13
C ILE A 630 9.51 12.87 1.54
N SER A 631 9.53 11.65 2.06
CA SER A 631 8.63 10.56 1.72
C SER A 631 7.22 10.75 2.31
N ASP A 632 6.24 10.05 1.77
CA ASP A 632 4.81 10.25 2.05
C ASP A 632 4.05 8.96 2.47
N PRO A 633 4.61 8.11 3.35
CA PRO A 633 3.88 6.96 3.85
C PRO A 633 2.60 7.37 4.60
N SER A 634 1.59 6.50 4.53
CA SER A 634 0.27 6.76 5.14
C SER A 634 0.31 6.72 6.67
N ALA A 635 -0.70 7.31 7.34
CA ALA A 635 -0.80 7.28 8.79
C ALA A 635 -0.93 5.84 9.34
N ILE A 636 -1.63 4.96 8.62
CA ILE A 636 -1.72 3.53 8.95
C ILE A 636 -0.32 2.90 8.94
N ARG A 637 0.47 3.14 7.89
CA ARG A 637 1.82 2.60 7.76
C ARG A 637 2.78 3.20 8.78
N MET A 638 2.69 4.49 9.06
CA MET A 638 3.50 5.13 10.10
C MET A 638 3.16 4.60 11.50
N ALA A 639 1.88 4.41 11.82
CA ALA A 639 1.47 3.79 13.08
C ALA A 639 1.97 2.33 13.19
N GLY A 640 1.92 1.55 12.11
CA GLY A 640 2.46 0.18 12.03
C GLY A 640 3.98 0.14 12.19
N ALA A 641 4.70 1.03 11.53
CA ALA A 641 6.17 1.11 11.61
C ALA A 641 6.65 1.50 13.01
N TYR A 642 5.95 2.40 13.69
CA TYR A 642 6.26 2.73 15.09
C TYR A 642 5.82 1.62 16.06
N ALA A 643 4.77 0.85 15.73
CA ALA A 643 4.40 -0.35 16.47
C ALA A 643 5.52 -1.40 16.49
N THR A 644 6.38 -1.44 15.46
CA THR A 644 7.58 -2.28 15.41
C THR A 644 8.56 -1.93 16.54
N PHE A 645 8.79 -0.63 16.80
CA PHE A 645 9.60 -0.22 17.94
C PHE A 645 8.92 -0.54 19.29
N ALA A 646 7.60 -0.30 19.39
CA ALA A 646 6.82 -0.65 20.57
C ALA A 646 6.83 -2.16 20.90
N ALA A 647 7.06 -3.01 19.90
CA ALA A 647 7.13 -4.47 20.02
C ALA A 647 8.57 -5.00 20.05
N SER A 648 9.56 -4.19 20.50
CA SER A 648 10.98 -4.56 20.58
C SER A 648 11.53 -5.13 19.28
N GLY A 649 11.19 -4.46 18.15
CA GLY A 649 11.68 -4.77 16.81
C GLY A 649 10.90 -5.84 16.04
N LYS A 650 9.78 -6.34 16.56
CA LYS A 650 8.91 -7.28 15.86
C LYS A 650 7.93 -6.53 14.96
N GLN A 651 8.17 -6.58 13.66
CA GLN A 651 7.28 -6.01 12.66
C GLN A 651 6.06 -6.91 12.43
N ARG A 652 4.91 -6.28 12.24
CA ARG A 652 3.65 -6.89 11.81
C ARG A 652 2.95 -5.95 10.85
N ASP A 653 2.50 -6.47 9.72
CA ASP A 653 1.76 -5.64 8.76
C ASP A 653 0.40 -5.23 9.32
N PRO A 654 0.03 -3.94 9.23
CA PRO A 654 -1.30 -3.50 9.61
C PRO A 654 -2.38 -4.19 8.78
N TYR A 655 -3.39 -4.75 9.45
CA TYR A 655 -4.52 -5.42 8.81
C TYR A 655 -5.86 -5.00 9.39
N SER A 656 -6.91 -5.10 8.57
CA SER A 656 -8.25 -4.58 8.89
C SER A 656 -9.33 -5.66 9.02
N VAL A 657 -9.09 -6.90 8.54
CA VAL A 657 -10.07 -7.99 8.60
C VAL A 657 -9.49 -9.18 9.35
N GLU A 658 -10.19 -9.61 10.40
CA GLU A 658 -9.79 -10.75 11.23
C GLU A 658 -10.28 -12.08 10.65
N LYS A 659 -11.55 -12.14 10.21
CA LYS A 659 -12.13 -13.32 9.56
C LYS A 659 -13.27 -12.98 8.62
N VAL A 660 -13.55 -13.86 7.69
CA VAL A 660 -14.72 -13.82 6.81
C VAL A 660 -15.44 -15.15 6.85
N THR A 661 -16.76 -15.09 6.97
CA THR A 661 -17.66 -16.25 6.87
C THR A 661 -18.72 -16.02 5.80
N SER A 662 -19.29 -17.09 5.27
CA SER A 662 -20.48 -17.09 4.40
C SER A 662 -21.43 -18.19 4.85
N GLU A 663 -22.54 -18.39 4.16
CA GLU A 663 -23.44 -19.53 4.37
C GLU A 663 -22.75 -20.90 4.25
N LYS A 664 -21.63 -20.96 3.48
CA LYS A 664 -20.83 -22.18 3.31
C LYS A 664 -19.83 -22.41 4.46
N GLY A 665 -19.81 -21.54 5.47
CA GLY A 665 -18.89 -21.60 6.62
C GLY A 665 -17.79 -20.53 6.57
N GLN A 666 -16.71 -20.80 7.33
CA GLN A 666 -15.57 -19.88 7.40
C GLN A 666 -14.73 -19.96 6.13
N ILE A 667 -14.47 -18.79 5.52
CA ILE A 667 -13.71 -18.66 4.27
C ILE A 667 -12.28 -18.24 4.55
N PHE A 668 -12.11 -17.24 5.44
CA PHE A 668 -10.82 -16.66 5.75
C PHE A 668 -10.67 -16.40 7.25
N THR A 669 -9.46 -16.56 7.74
CA THR A 669 -9.03 -16.07 9.06
C THR A 669 -7.61 -15.57 8.94
N HIS A 670 -7.39 -14.32 9.36
CA HIS A 670 -6.07 -13.72 9.40
C HIS A 670 -5.14 -14.49 10.32
N LYS A 671 -3.94 -14.74 9.84
CA LYS A 671 -2.84 -15.32 10.64
C LYS A 671 -1.89 -14.18 11.00
N THR A 672 -1.72 -13.95 12.27
CA THR A 672 -0.74 -12.96 12.74
C THR A 672 0.68 -13.50 12.50
N GLU A 673 1.33 -12.99 11.49
CA GLU A 673 2.74 -13.23 11.21
C GLU A 673 3.58 -12.09 11.77
N SER A 674 4.81 -12.37 12.16
CA SER A 674 5.73 -11.34 12.64
C SER A 674 7.14 -11.63 12.17
N GLU A 675 7.83 -10.59 11.74
CA GLU A 675 9.24 -10.64 11.35
C GLU A 675 10.08 -9.83 12.35
N GLN A 676 11.31 -10.28 12.61
CA GLN A 676 12.24 -9.51 13.42
C GLN A 676 12.93 -8.47 12.52
N ALA A 677 12.36 -7.28 12.45
CA ALA A 677 12.87 -6.15 11.67
C ALA A 677 14.17 -5.58 12.26
N PHE A 678 14.19 -5.44 13.57
CA PHE A 678 15.35 -4.97 14.34
C PHE A 678 15.57 -5.87 15.55
N THR A 679 16.81 -5.98 16.02
CA THR A 679 17.05 -6.60 17.31
C THR A 679 16.33 -5.81 18.42
N SER A 680 15.95 -6.46 19.51
CA SER A 680 15.34 -5.77 20.67
C SER A 680 16.27 -4.63 21.16
N LYS A 681 17.57 -4.88 21.15
CA LYS A 681 18.59 -3.90 21.53
C LYS A 681 18.53 -2.61 20.69
N VAL A 682 18.30 -2.71 19.37
CA VAL A 682 18.11 -1.53 18.50
C VAL A 682 16.76 -0.85 18.81
N ALA A 683 15.67 -1.60 18.80
CA ALA A 683 14.32 -1.05 18.94
C ALA A 683 14.10 -0.39 20.30
N ASP A 684 14.61 -0.99 21.38
CA ASP A 684 14.45 -0.47 22.74
C ASP A 684 15.30 0.79 22.95
N ASN A 685 16.52 0.89 22.34
CA ASN A 685 17.29 2.13 22.32
C ASN A 685 16.63 3.25 21.52
N VAL A 686 16.02 2.95 20.36
CA VAL A 686 15.21 3.93 19.61
C VAL A 686 14.04 4.40 20.47
N THR A 687 13.34 3.48 21.12
CA THR A 687 12.21 3.78 22.04
C THR A 687 12.64 4.69 23.18
N ASP A 688 13.77 4.40 23.82
CA ASP A 688 14.31 5.20 24.92
C ASP A 688 14.69 6.62 24.46
N VAL A 689 15.29 6.76 23.27
CA VAL A 689 15.52 8.09 22.68
C VAL A 689 14.21 8.82 22.41
N LEU A 690 13.17 8.12 21.89
CA LEU A 690 11.86 8.71 21.60
C LEU A 690 11.07 9.06 22.86
N LYS A 691 11.30 8.41 24.01
CA LYS A 691 10.77 8.82 25.32
C LYS A 691 11.25 10.22 25.64
N THR A 692 12.53 10.54 25.44
CA THR A 692 13.05 11.88 25.75
C THR A 692 12.41 13.00 24.91
N VAL A 693 11.97 12.69 23.69
CA VAL A 693 11.22 13.65 22.84
C VAL A 693 9.90 14.04 23.49
N VAL A 694 9.19 13.07 24.09
CA VAL A 694 7.89 13.31 24.75
C VAL A 694 8.09 13.86 26.15
N GLU A 695 9.10 13.41 26.88
CA GLU A 695 9.34 13.87 28.28
C GLU A 695 9.82 15.32 28.34
N LYS A 696 10.73 15.73 27.46
CA LYS A 696 11.52 16.99 27.60
C LYS A 696 11.74 17.71 26.25
N GLY A 697 11.23 17.20 25.15
CA GLY A 697 11.50 17.71 23.81
C GLY A 697 10.26 18.26 23.11
N THR A 698 10.28 18.19 21.80
CA THR A 698 9.22 18.71 20.93
C THR A 698 7.87 18.00 21.07
N GLY A 699 7.82 16.84 21.73
CA GLY A 699 6.62 16.01 21.91
C GLY A 699 5.89 16.16 23.24
N THR A 700 6.22 17.13 24.09
CA THR A 700 5.68 17.27 25.46
C THR A 700 4.15 17.35 25.53
N ASN A 701 3.49 17.87 24.50
CA ASN A 701 2.02 17.91 24.42
C ASN A 701 1.35 16.53 24.27
N ALA A 702 2.14 15.47 24.05
CA ALA A 702 1.66 14.09 23.97
C ALA A 702 1.88 13.27 25.24
N GLN A 703 2.34 13.88 26.35
CA GLN A 703 2.52 13.19 27.63
C GLN A 703 1.20 12.64 28.15
N LEU A 704 1.21 11.40 28.64
CA LEU A 704 0.06 10.76 29.28
C LEU A 704 0.37 10.55 30.79
N PRO A 705 -0.38 11.15 31.70
CA PRO A 705 -0.12 10.98 33.14
C PRO A 705 -0.09 9.50 33.53
N GLY A 706 1.00 9.08 34.19
CA GLY A 706 1.18 7.71 34.71
C GLY A 706 1.46 6.65 33.62
N ARG A 707 1.81 7.04 32.38
CA ARG A 707 2.19 6.14 31.30
C ARG A 707 3.45 6.60 30.60
N GLU A 708 4.30 5.66 30.26
CA GLU A 708 5.43 5.92 29.37
C GLU A 708 4.95 6.08 27.92
N VAL A 709 5.45 7.10 27.29
CA VAL A 709 5.16 7.44 25.89
C VAL A 709 6.44 7.68 25.14
N ALA A 710 6.57 7.06 23.99
CA ALA A 710 7.62 7.33 23.03
C ALA A 710 6.99 7.92 21.74
N GLY A 711 7.60 8.92 21.15
CA GLY A 711 7.01 9.53 19.94
C GLY A 711 7.88 10.59 19.30
N LYS A 712 7.46 11.03 18.12
CA LYS A 712 8.17 12.02 17.32
C LYS A 712 7.23 12.98 16.62
N THR A 713 7.56 14.25 16.65
CA THR A 713 6.93 15.32 15.87
C THR A 713 7.51 15.37 14.46
N GLY A 714 6.67 15.67 13.47
CA GLY A 714 7.04 15.97 12.09
C GLY A 714 6.48 17.31 11.64
N THR A 715 7.26 18.07 10.91
CA THR A 715 6.86 19.32 10.25
C THR A 715 7.65 19.39 8.96
N THR A 716 7.00 19.74 7.86
CA THR A 716 7.64 19.79 6.54
C THR A 716 7.95 21.21 6.10
N ASP A 717 8.83 21.32 5.12
CA ASP A 717 9.20 22.60 4.52
C ASP A 717 7.97 23.31 3.92
N GLY A 718 7.94 24.65 4.06
CA GLY A 718 6.75 25.44 3.69
C GLY A 718 5.54 25.15 4.57
N ASN A 719 5.71 24.44 5.69
CA ASN A 719 4.62 24.10 6.62
C ASN A 719 3.39 23.45 5.93
N LYS A 720 3.63 22.52 5.01
CA LYS A 720 2.58 21.88 4.18
C LYS A 720 1.92 20.69 4.85
N SER A 721 2.63 20.03 5.76
CA SER A 721 2.09 18.98 6.62
C SER A 721 2.72 19.02 8.00
N ALA A 722 1.97 18.53 8.98
CA ALA A 722 2.41 18.38 10.36
C ALA A 722 1.95 17.03 10.90
N TRP A 723 2.83 16.33 11.61
CA TRP A 723 2.64 14.97 12.09
C TRP A 723 3.01 14.81 13.54
N PHE A 724 2.29 13.96 14.23
CA PHE A 724 2.76 13.33 15.45
C PHE A 724 2.54 11.83 15.37
N VAL A 725 3.61 11.07 15.57
CA VAL A 725 3.54 9.61 15.66
C VAL A 725 4.12 9.19 16.99
N GLY A 726 3.35 8.47 17.76
CA GLY A 726 3.76 8.05 19.09
C GLY A 726 3.06 6.77 19.53
N TYR A 727 3.59 6.16 20.58
CA TYR A 727 3.11 4.89 21.09
C TYR A 727 3.34 4.73 22.58
N THR A 728 2.54 3.84 23.15
CA THR A 728 2.78 3.14 24.41
C THR A 728 3.05 1.66 24.09
N PRO A 729 3.43 0.81 25.04
CA PRO A 729 3.53 -0.64 24.76
C PRO A 729 2.22 -1.29 24.27
N GLN A 730 1.08 -0.58 24.39
CA GLN A 730 -0.26 -1.12 24.16
C GLN A 730 -0.92 -0.61 22.87
N LEU A 731 -0.52 0.55 22.35
CA LEU A 731 -1.13 1.16 21.18
C LEU A 731 -0.15 2.14 20.50
N SER A 732 -0.02 2.04 19.19
CA SER A 732 0.74 2.97 18.34
C SER A 732 -0.23 3.79 17.50
N THR A 733 -0.03 5.12 17.45
CA THR A 733 -0.95 6.04 16.79
C THR A 733 -0.18 7.09 16.00
N ALA A 734 -0.62 7.33 14.75
CA ALA A 734 -0.14 8.42 13.91
C ALA A 734 -1.28 9.40 13.63
N VAL A 735 -1.00 10.69 13.74
CA VAL A 735 -1.93 11.79 13.41
C VAL A 735 -1.23 12.76 12.47
N THR A 736 -1.92 13.14 11.41
CA THR A 736 -1.45 14.12 10.43
C THR A 736 -2.45 15.26 10.23
N MET A 737 -1.93 16.41 9.90
CA MET A 737 -2.67 17.60 9.49
C MET A 737 -2.02 18.23 8.27
N PHE A 738 -2.83 18.65 7.31
CA PHE A 738 -2.38 19.33 6.08
C PHE A 738 -3.51 20.19 5.50
N ARG A 739 -3.21 20.98 4.48
CA ARG A 739 -4.21 21.74 3.71
C ARG A 739 -4.19 21.30 2.26
N LEU A 740 -5.30 20.76 1.78
CA LEU A 740 -5.45 20.28 0.40
C LEU A 740 -6.91 20.43 -0.03
N ASP A 741 -7.15 20.99 -1.22
CA ASP A 741 -8.48 21.10 -1.80
C ASP A 741 -9.07 19.71 -2.08
N ASP A 742 -10.32 19.48 -1.70
CA ASP A 742 -11.05 18.23 -1.97
C ASP A 742 -11.52 18.12 -3.42
N ASP A 743 -11.59 19.22 -4.15
CA ASP A 743 -11.99 19.21 -5.56
C ASP A 743 -10.88 18.63 -6.44
N GLU A 744 -10.98 17.37 -6.75
CA GLU A 744 -10.05 16.66 -7.66
C GLU A 744 -10.08 17.18 -9.09
N SER A 745 -11.09 17.94 -9.48
CA SER A 745 -11.14 18.61 -10.80
C SER A 745 -10.28 19.86 -10.86
N ASN A 746 -9.82 20.36 -9.71
CA ASN A 746 -8.91 21.51 -9.63
C ASN A 746 -7.52 21.11 -10.14
N LYS A 747 -7.16 21.56 -11.34
CA LYS A 747 -5.87 21.29 -11.97
C LYS A 747 -4.67 21.86 -11.21
N ASN A 748 -4.91 22.84 -10.32
CA ASN A 748 -3.89 23.47 -9.49
C ASN A 748 -3.89 22.89 -8.05
N ARG A 749 -4.54 21.75 -7.84
CA ARG A 749 -4.57 21.07 -6.56
C ARG A 749 -3.14 20.77 -6.08
N ALA A 750 -2.76 21.36 -4.94
CA ALA A 750 -1.46 21.17 -4.32
C ALA A 750 -1.58 21.38 -2.81
N PHE A 751 -0.65 20.81 -2.06
CA PHE A 751 -0.53 21.08 -0.63
C PHE A 751 -0.26 22.56 -0.38
N LEU A 752 -1.13 23.19 0.38
CA LEU A 752 -1.05 24.60 0.77
C LEU A 752 -0.27 24.75 2.07
N GLU A 753 0.35 25.91 2.23
CA GLU A 753 1.05 26.27 3.45
C GLU A 753 0.06 26.51 4.61
N MET A 754 0.44 26.11 5.82
CA MET A 754 -0.39 26.23 7.03
C MET A 754 0.02 27.39 7.95
N PHE A 755 0.83 28.34 7.50
CA PHE A 755 1.14 29.55 8.25
C PHE A 755 -0.13 30.38 8.51
N GLY A 756 -0.45 30.66 9.78
CA GLY A 756 -1.65 31.36 10.20
C GLY A 756 -2.89 30.47 10.36
N THR A 757 -2.80 29.18 10.01
CA THR A 757 -3.89 28.21 10.16
C THR A 757 -4.22 27.98 11.64
N GLY A 758 -5.51 27.92 11.98
CA GLY A 758 -5.94 27.76 13.37
C GLY A 758 -5.53 28.89 14.29
N GLY A 759 -5.11 30.05 13.74
CA GLY A 759 -4.60 31.19 14.51
C GLY A 759 -3.17 31.02 15.01
N GLN A 760 -2.47 29.95 14.60
CA GLN A 760 -1.07 29.70 14.93
C GLN A 760 -0.15 30.32 13.88
N GLU A 761 0.97 30.93 14.28
CA GLU A 761 1.96 31.42 13.33
C GLU A 761 2.45 30.31 12.39
N LYS A 762 2.72 29.14 12.95
CA LYS A 762 3.16 27.94 12.23
C LYS A 762 2.55 26.70 12.89
N ILE A 763 2.08 25.75 12.07
CA ILE A 763 1.60 24.46 12.57
C ILE A 763 2.79 23.50 12.68
N HIS A 764 3.08 23.09 13.89
CA HIS A 764 4.06 22.06 14.21
C HIS A 764 3.38 20.74 14.56
N GLY A 765 4.09 19.64 14.38
CA GLY A 765 3.63 18.34 14.89
C GLY A 765 3.37 18.36 16.40
N ALA A 766 4.05 19.24 17.12
CA ALA A 766 3.86 19.51 18.56
C ALA A 766 2.51 20.17 18.89
N SER A 767 1.84 20.83 17.95
CA SER A 767 0.58 21.54 18.18
C SER A 767 -0.63 20.62 18.02
N PHE A 768 -1.49 20.85 17.03
CA PHE A 768 -2.74 20.11 16.85
C PHE A 768 -2.56 18.59 16.68
N PRO A 769 -1.56 18.07 15.92
CA PRO A 769 -1.39 16.63 15.82
C PRO A 769 -1.07 15.95 17.17
N ALA A 770 -0.17 16.54 17.97
CA ALA A 770 0.15 16.00 19.30
C ALA A 770 -1.04 16.13 20.27
N GLN A 771 -1.82 17.22 20.21
CA GLN A 771 -3.02 17.39 21.02
C GLN A 771 -4.10 16.35 20.67
N ILE A 772 -4.37 16.10 19.37
CA ILE A 772 -5.31 15.06 18.93
C ILE A 772 -4.82 13.70 19.42
N TRP A 773 -3.55 13.41 19.27
CA TRP A 773 -2.94 12.18 19.72
C TRP A 773 -3.11 11.97 21.23
N HIS A 774 -2.80 13.01 22.03
CA HIS A 774 -2.96 13.00 23.50
C HIS A 774 -4.42 12.73 23.90
N ASP A 775 -5.36 13.55 23.40
CA ASP A 775 -6.78 13.46 23.74
C ASP A 775 -7.34 12.07 23.38
N TYR A 776 -6.97 11.55 22.21
CA TYR A 776 -7.35 10.21 21.77
C TYR A 776 -6.74 9.11 22.65
N MET A 777 -5.42 9.12 22.86
CA MET A 777 -4.74 8.04 23.57
C MET A 777 -5.11 8.01 25.06
N ALA A 778 -5.36 9.15 25.67
CA ALA A 778 -5.85 9.23 27.04
C ALA A 778 -7.18 8.47 27.23
N GLU A 779 -8.13 8.66 26.31
CA GLU A 779 -9.42 7.96 26.35
C GLU A 779 -9.31 6.51 25.85
N ALA A 780 -8.51 6.24 24.79
CA ALA A 780 -8.37 4.90 24.22
C ALA A 780 -7.70 3.89 25.16
N LEU A 781 -6.89 4.38 26.11
CA LEU A 781 -6.19 3.58 27.11
C LEU A 781 -6.80 3.67 28.50
N LYS A 782 -7.89 4.40 28.67
CA LYS A 782 -8.58 4.57 29.95
C LYS A 782 -9.04 3.23 30.53
N GLY A 783 -8.77 3.01 31.79
CA GLY A 783 -9.11 1.75 32.47
C GLY A 783 -8.18 0.58 32.18
N GLN A 784 -7.20 0.75 31.29
CA GLN A 784 -6.17 -0.27 31.05
C GLN A 784 -4.98 -0.02 31.98
N PRO A 785 -4.36 -1.06 32.59
CA PRO A 785 -3.15 -0.89 33.39
C PRO A 785 -2.01 -0.32 32.55
N ALA A 786 -1.24 0.60 33.12
CA ALA A 786 -0.04 1.11 32.46
C ALA A 786 0.99 -0.02 32.29
N LYS A 787 1.68 -0.02 31.16
CA LYS A 787 2.82 -0.91 30.90
C LYS A 787 4.04 -0.03 30.63
N SER A 788 5.20 -0.47 31.10
CA SER A 788 6.49 0.16 30.81
C SER A 788 7.12 -0.49 29.57
N PHE A 789 7.97 0.28 28.90
CA PHE A 789 8.84 -0.24 27.88
C PHE A 789 9.99 -1.06 28.50
N PRO A 790 10.59 -2.00 27.77
CA PRO A 790 11.81 -2.66 28.19
C PRO A 790 12.95 -1.65 28.39
N GLU A 791 13.81 -1.88 29.39
CA GLU A 791 15.02 -1.10 29.57
C GLU A 791 16.00 -1.37 28.44
N PRO A 792 16.61 -0.33 27.83
CA PRO A 792 17.51 -0.52 26.71
C PRO A 792 18.88 -1.07 27.15
N GLU A 793 19.37 -2.08 26.46
CA GLU A 793 20.75 -2.51 26.63
C GLU A 793 21.71 -1.53 25.91
N PRO A 794 22.91 -1.26 26.48
CA PRO A 794 23.90 -0.39 25.84
C PRO A 794 24.24 -0.86 24.42
N ILE A 795 24.24 0.05 23.45
CA ILE A 795 24.48 -0.25 22.03
C ILE A 795 25.55 0.66 21.43
N GLY A 796 26.39 0.09 20.58
CA GLY A 796 27.33 0.78 19.72
C GLY A 796 28.43 1.55 20.46
N GLU A 797 29.19 2.29 19.67
CA GLU A 797 30.29 3.15 20.14
C GLU A 797 29.90 4.62 19.97
N ILE A 798 30.58 5.48 20.72
CA ILE A 798 30.41 6.94 20.61
C ILE A 798 31.23 7.41 19.42
N VAL A 799 30.57 7.62 18.28
CA VAL A 799 31.20 8.16 17.07
C VAL A 799 31.42 9.67 17.25
N ASN A 800 32.50 10.19 16.67
CA ASN A 800 32.92 11.59 16.71
C ASN A 800 33.16 12.13 18.15
N ALA A 801 33.47 11.24 19.09
CA ALA A 801 33.91 11.62 20.42
C ALA A 801 35.18 12.48 20.34
N GLU A 802 35.34 13.44 21.26
CA GLU A 802 36.65 14.10 21.43
C GLU A 802 37.65 13.09 21.95
N PRO A 803 38.89 13.11 21.43
CA PRO A 803 39.92 12.19 21.94
C PRO A 803 40.06 12.45 23.44
N SER A 804 39.87 11.39 24.25
CA SER A 804 40.09 11.45 25.69
C SER A 804 41.54 11.95 25.88
N PRO A 805 41.75 12.95 26.76
CA PRO A 805 43.14 13.37 27.03
C PRO A 805 43.91 12.12 27.46
N SER A 806 44.97 11.79 26.69
CA SER A 806 45.92 10.74 27.04
C SER A 806 46.30 10.94 28.49
N PRO A 807 46.31 9.93 29.35
CA PRO A 807 46.79 10.08 30.69
C PRO A 807 48.23 10.58 30.56
N THR A 808 48.47 11.79 31.03
CA THR A 808 49.84 12.34 31.17
C THR A 808 50.65 11.27 31.93
N PRO A 809 51.78 10.79 31.40
CA PRO A 809 52.58 9.83 32.12
C PRO A 809 52.96 10.46 33.44
N SER A 810 52.48 9.85 34.52
CA SER A 810 52.88 10.18 35.87
C SER A 810 54.41 10.13 35.92
N ALA A 811 55.03 11.28 36.21
CA ALA A 811 56.48 11.34 36.42
C ALA A 811 56.83 10.32 37.49
N THR A 812 57.65 9.36 37.10
CA THR A 812 58.27 8.38 37.99
C THR A 812 59.10 9.18 39.00
N GLU A 813 58.59 9.31 40.23
CA GLU A 813 59.34 9.84 41.36
C GLU A 813 60.41 8.78 41.73
N SER A 814 61.68 9.18 41.60
CA SER A 814 62.84 8.41 42.03
C SER A 814 62.78 8.18 43.53
N GLU A 815 62.83 6.92 43.90
CA GLU A 815 63.05 6.53 45.32
C GLU A 815 64.41 7.07 45.87
N GLU A 816 64.35 7.77 46.95
CA GLU A 816 65.48 8.04 47.85
C GLU A 816 65.23 7.29 49.17
N PRO A 817 66.26 6.71 49.81
CA PRO A 817 66.11 5.62 50.76
C PRO A 817 65.75 6.10 52.21
N GLU A 818 64.97 5.26 52.89
CA GLU A 818 64.54 5.38 54.29
C GLU A 818 65.70 5.52 55.30
N PRO A 819 65.41 6.13 56.47
CA PRO A 819 65.96 5.68 57.74
C PRO A 819 64.86 5.32 58.76
N SER A 820 65.12 4.24 59.45
CA SER A 820 64.46 3.49 60.51
C SER A 820 64.07 4.28 61.79
N PRO A 821 63.26 3.64 62.66
CA PRO A 821 62.29 4.31 63.55
C PRO A 821 62.76 4.44 64.99
N THR A 822 62.03 5.24 65.76
CA THR A 822 61.78 5.06 67.24
C THR A 822 60.81 6.12 67.78
N PRO A 823 60.22 6.00 69.00
CA PRO A 823 58.90 5.44 69.22
C PRO A 823 57.87 6.42 69.86
N THR A 824 56.66 5.95 69.93
CA THR A 824 55.40 6.47 70.58
C THR A 824 55.60 7.07 71.97
N PRO A 825 54.74 8.04 72.42
CA PRO A 825 53.62 7.60 73.25
C PRO A 825 52.24 8.35 73.05
N SER A 826 51.17 7.53 73.16
CA SER A 826 49.87 7.63 73.83
C SER A 826 49.10 8.94 73.97
N GLN A 827 47.93 8.94 73.35
CA GLN A 827 46.54 9.34 73.65
C GLN A 827 46.23 10.38 74.74
N PRO A 828 45.05 11.15 74.73
CA PRO A 828 43.74 10.58 74.62
C PRO A 828 42.65 11.38 73.81
N VAL A 829 41.65 10.66 73.43
CA VAL A 829 40.24 10.83 73.08
C VAL A 829 39.60 12.15 73.55
N VAL A 830 38.78 12.81 72.66
CA VAL A 830 37.46 13.36 72.98
C VAL A 830 36.72 13.65 71.61
N LEU A 831 35.54 13.06 71.45
CA LEU A 831 34.43 13.52 70.63
C LEU A 831 33.63 14.62 71.30
N PRO A 832 32.78 15.44 70.67
CA PRO A 832 31.75 15.15 69.69
C PRO A 832 31.43 16.29 68.66
N SER A 833 30.58 15.93 67.70
CA SER A 833 29.75 16.70 66.77
C SER A 833 29.04 17.96 67.33
N PRO A 834 28.23 18.68 66.48
CA PRO A 834 28.16 18.97 65.07
C PRO A 834 27.97 20.48 64.76
N SER A 835 28.02 20.93 63.56
CA SER A 835 27.18 22.04 63.05
C SER A 835 27.29 22.24 61.53
N GLN A 836 26.15 22.45 60.98
CA GLN A 836 25.76 22.87 59.65
C GLN A 836 26.53 24.11 59.16
N SER A 837 26.75 24.24 57.90
CA SER A 837 26.49 25.45 57.14
C SER A 837 26.37 25.20 55.64
N GLU A 838 25.29 25.67 55.17
CA GLU A 838 24.92 25.86 53.78
C GLU A 838 25.91 26.80 53.06
N THR A 839 26.18 26.56 51.80
CA THR A 839 26.64 27.60 50.87
C THR A 839 25.90 27.51 49.57
N CYS A 840 24.99 28.45 49.40
CA CYS A 840 24.40 28.85 48.14
C CYS A 840 25.45 29.39 47.19
N ASN A 841 25.46 29.00 45.98
CA ASN A 841 26.10 29.73 44.90
C ASN A 841 25.06 30.44 44.01
N ARG A 842 25.11 31.75 44.10
CA ARG A 842 24.44 32.76 43.26
C ARG A 842 25.07 32.78 41.86
N PHE A 843 24.21 32.81 40.88
CA PHE A 843 24.43 33.64 39.69
C PHE A 843 23.05 34.02 39.13
N PHE A 844 22.66 35.24 39.38
CA PHE A 844 22.04 36.24 38.52
C PHE A 844 21.56 37.41 39.34
N GLY A 845 21.96 38.61 38.92
CA GLY A 845 21.86 39.86 39.56
C GLY A 845 20.44 40.36 39.82
N CYS A 846 20.31 41.08 40.86
CA CYS A 846 19.17 41.94 41.14
C CYS A 846 19.60 43.38 40.91
N GLU A 847 18.81 44.14 40.22
CA GLU A 847 18.77 45.60 40.30
C GLU A 847 17.68 46.01 41.29
N GLU A 848 18.08 46.87 42.20
CA GLU A 848 17.24 47.54 43.17
C GLU A 848 16.41 48.63 42.50
N ASP A 849 15.19 48.82 42.94
CA ASP A 849 14.79 50.21 43.26
C ASP A 849 13.74 50.31 44.40
N SER A 850 13.93 51.32 45.15
CA SER A 850 13.45 51.69 46.43
C SER A 850 12.00 52.19 46.47
N GLY A 851 11.41 52.11 47.63
CA GLY A 851 10.46 53.13 48.13
C GLY A 851 9.23 52.68 48.88
N GLY A 852 9.31 52.70 50.13
CA GLY A 852 8.37 53.51 50.95
C GLY A 852 7.22 52.83 51.68
N THR A 853 7.48 52.52 52.90
CA THR A 853 6.65 52.88 54.08
C THR A 853 5.22 52.37 54.28
N ASN A 854 5.03 51.64 55.32
CA ASN A 854 4.49 51.83 56.62
C ASN A 854 3.20 51.15 57.02
N SER A 855 3.32 50.44 58.11
CA SER A 855 2.42 50.32 59.31
C SER A 855 1.11 49.52 59.21
N GLY A 856 1.03 48.59 60.11
CA GLY A 856 -0.11 48.43 61.00
C GLY A 856 -0.56 47.02 61.25
N ALA A 857 0.01 46.38 62.20
CA ALA A 857 -0.58 45.76 63.45
C ALA A 857 -2.00 45.18 63.33
N THR A 858 -2.16 43.92 63.62
CA THR A 858 -2.68 43.31 64.86
C THR A 858 -3.67 42.21 64.55
N ASP A 859 -3.33 41.09 65.05
CA ASP A 859 -4.01 40.28 66.03
C ASP A 859 -5.20 39.41 65.63
N GLY A 860 -5.13 38.13 66.05
CA GLY A 860 -6.21 37.48 66.76
C GLY A 860 -6.84 36.25 66.10
N GLY A 861 -6.41 35.06 66.50
CA GLY A 861 -7.33 34.11 67.13
C GLY A 861 -7.97 33.01 66.35
N SER A 862 -7.45 31.84 66.49
CA SER A 862 -8.11 30.69 67.12
C SER A 862 -9.42 30.08 66.50
N GLY A 863 -9.38 28.83 66.25
CA GLY A 863 -10.46 27.86 66.61
C GLY A 863 -11.25 27.20 65.50
N GLY A 864 -11.09 25.92 65.40
CA GLY A 864 -12.07 24.91 65.71
C GLY A 864 -12.95 24.41 64.60
N GLU A 865 -12.68 23.20 64.21
CA GLU A 865 -13.53 21.99 64.14
C GLU A 865 -14.96 22.05 63.56
N THR A 866 -15.21 20.99 62.78
CA THR A 866 -16.31 20.04 62.74
C THR A 866 -17.19 20.10 61.45
N SER A 867 -17.15 18.94 60.78
CA SER A 867 -18.28 18.40 59.98
C SER A 867 -19.52 18.14 60.86
N PRO A 868 -20.75 17.98 60.36
CA PRO A 868 -21.17 16.77 59.62
C PRO A 868 -22.27 16.99 58.55
N SER A 869 -22.44 15.96 57.73
CA SER A 869 -23.73 15.61 57.06
C SER A 869 -24.78 15.19 58.09
N PRO A 870 -26.10 14.99 57.84
CA PRO A 870 -26.65 14.23 56.73
C PRO A 870 -28.06 14.63 56.24
N SER A 871 -28.54 13.84 55.20
CA SER A 871 -29.85 13.20 54.98
C SER A 871 -31.10 14.01 54.72
N ASP A 872 -31.72 13.55 53.71
CA ASP A 872 -33.05 12.94 53.48
C ASP A 872 -34.27 13.81 53.17
N SER A 873 -34.96 13.21 52.23
CA SER A 873 -36.39 12.93 52.06
C SER A 873 -37.17 13.85 51.18
N GLU A 874 -37.69 13.22 50.10
CA GLU A 874 -39.10 12.90 49.88
C GLU A 874 -39.98 14.13 49.65
N THR A 875 -40.92 14.17 48.76
CA THR A 875 -41.93 13.32 48.19
C THR A 875 -42.75 14.08 47.17
N GLU A 876 -43.28 13.31 46.16
CA GLU A 876 -44.63 13.37 45.62
C GLU A 876 -45.17 14.69 45.03
N ASP A 877 -46.00 14.71 44.06
CA ASP A 877 -46.87 13.75 43.40
C ASP A 877 -47.63 14.44 42.24
N THR A 878 -48.14 13.62 41.34
CA THR A 878 -49.40 13.74 40.59
C THR A 878 -49.52 14.85 39.55
N SER A 879 -50.07 14.64 38.40
CA SER A 879 -50.89 13.60 37.80
C SER A 879 -51.36 14.04 36.39
N ARG A 880 -51.65 13.05 35.56
CA ARG A 880 -52.73 12.93 34.56
C ARG A 880 -52.82 14.03 33.50
N GLY A 881 -52.97 13.67 32.26
CA GLY A 881 -53.75 12.66 31.53
C GLY A 881 -53.85 13.01 30.09
N ASN A 882 -53.74 12.06 29.36
CA ASN A 882 -54.76 11.45 28.48
C ASN A 882 -55.09 12.10 27.14
N GLN A 883 -54.87 11.25 26.17
CA GLN A 883 -55.77 10.83 25.06
C GLN A 883 -55.71 11.56 23.72
N ASN A 884 -55.38 10.69 22.80
CA ASN A 884 -56.12 10.32 21.59
C ASN A 884 -56.03 11.16 20.32
N GLY A 885 -55.74 10.40 19.29
CA GLY A 885 -56.57 10.34 18.06
C GLY A 885 -55.84 10.89 16.85
N GLY A 886 -55.35 10.04 16.05
CA GLY A 886 -56.14 9.52 14.94
C GLY A 886 -55.89 10.30 13.68
N GLY A 887 -55.29 9.69 12.69
CA GLY A 887 -55.92 9.62 11.39
C GLY A 887 -55.37 10.51 10.27
N PHE A 888 -54.78 9.89 9.31
CA PHE A 888 -55.17 9.84 7.91
C PHE A 888 -54.76 10.95 6.91
N PHE A 889 -54.14 10.46 5.81
CA PHE A 889 -54.16 10.90 4.40
C PHE A 889 -53.64 12.32 4.08
N GLY A 890 -52.73 12.52 3.14
CA GLY A 890 -52.71 12.15 1.75
C GLY A 890 -52.20 13.29 0.94
N GLY A 891 -51.39 13.05 -0.02
CA GLY A 891 -51.49 13.61 -1.36
C GLY A 891 -50.72 14.87 -1.68
N SER A 892 -49.62 14.71 -2.37
CA SER A 892 -49.42 15.10 -3.77
C SER A 892 -49.15 16.56 -4.12
N THR A 893 -48.05 16.64 -4.91
CA THR A 893 -47.74 17.65 -5.94
C THR A 893 -47.15 19.00 -5.53
N GLY A 894 -46.01 19.24 -6.13
CA GLY A 894 -45.29 20.48 -6.30
C GLY A 894 -43.86 20.20 -6.68
#